data_bc6d2b7d0ec18f42130aacb3126ab659
#
_entry.id   bc6d2b7d0ec18f42130aacb3126ab659
#
_cell.length_a   1.000
_cell.length_b   1.000
_cell.length_c   1.000
_cell.angle_alpha   90.00
_cell.angle_beta   90.00
_cell.angle_gamma   90.00
#
_symmetry.space_group_name_H-M   'P 1'
#
loop_
_entity.id
_entity.type
_entity.pdbx_description
1 polymer ?
#
loop_
_entity_poly.entity_id
_entity_poly.type
_entity_poly.pdbx_seq_one_letter_code
_entity_poly.pdbx_strand_id
1 'polypeptide(L)'
;MVHPILPHPIRFKPNLFRVLLINALLVLSGVGWAAGDATTDKVAEAADPQATAIWLKQTWESASPNDLPFSFEMQGAKSREFLGNWEKTAEEKNGVRLLRWKDSQTGVELRVELTIHQNWPVVEWTAYLKNTGQGDSPEFKQLLAADVFFEGSEFTLRGIEGDSDSARSFASYEWQPKPDTVRIFGPGKSGKSTSGPNGWPYFNLAGPAEKGRILVLGWPGQWSATFNPEEKGVRWFAGQERTHFKLRPGETVRFPSVTMMFWKGGDWILAQNLWRRWYREEVMPHPEGGRQGPLWNEQTLLLESEIPRFQKLLDSGIKPDICWMDASDGWWVKPEPLPYAKTPLASLVFLNTTGFWEPDPEKFPKGFAPFGDWARQHGMKTVLWFEPERVGYTSSAPGAYDRPVLATEHTEWLLHGELFGEECYFNLGDPAALSWLKDHLSTILEREKIDWYREDLNTGGPYNEWRSNDEVEKKKTGLPRAGLTENFYIQGHLALWDTLRARKPGLLIDSCASGGRRNDLESMRRAVPLLRSDYEMTTDADKFEGFQGQTYGLSFWFPFYGGLSRFGDPYEYRSLIMPGFGMHGQSLPVVKKAYDEFRRVAPLMIEGDYYPLTPYNRAPDQWIAWQFHDPAKDAGILQAFRRGKNKELELAAPLRGLNPSGRYRVTNLDAQESPQEKTGAELMEKGPSIQLAEPRSAGIWEYRRLPQEP
;
A
#
# COMPACT_ATOMS: atom_id res chain seq x y z
N MET A 1 -26.50 42.26 -25.34
CA MET A 1 -25.88 41.60 -26.50
C MET A 1 -24.36 41.55 -26.23
N VAL A 2 -23.90 40.46 -25.70
CA VAL A 2 -22.47 40.14 -25.62
C VAL A 2 -22.39 38.64 -25.84
N HIS A 3 -21.74 38.21 -26.93
CA HIS A 3 -21.53 36.82 -27.31
C HIS A 3 -20.44 36.18 -26.44
N PRO A 4 -20.57 34.90 -26.05
CA PRO A 4 -19.48 34.16 -25.44
C PRO A 4 -18.51 33.64 -26.50
N ILE A 5 -17.22 33.85 -26.25
CA ILE A 5 -16.10 33.34 -27.04
C ILE A 5 -15.81 31.90 -26.57
N LEU A 6 -15.94 30.94 -27.48
CA LEU A 6 -15.51 29.55 -27.29
C LEU A 6 -14.01 29.44 -27.53
N PRO A 7 -13.25 28.70 -26.74
CA PRO A 7 -11.85 28.40 -27.04
C PRO A 7 -11.72 27.28 -28.06
N HIS A 8 -10.82 27.48 -29.04
CA HIS A 8 -10.45 26.53 -30.09
C HIS A 8 -9.72 25.30 -29.55
N PRO A 9 -9.95 24.11 -30.11
CA PRO A 9 -9.20 22.91 -29.74
C PRO A 9 -7.79 22.91 -30.35
N ILE A 10 -6.80 22.63 -29.53
CA ILE A 10 -5.41 22.41 -29.94
C ILE A 10 -5.34 21.06 -30.67
N ARG A 11 -5.01 21.09 -31.97
CA ARG A 11 -4.76 19.90 -32.80
C ARG A 11 -3.36 19.38 -32.51
N PHE A 12 -3.24 18.19 -31.93
CA PHE A 12 -2.01 17.38 -32.00
C PHE A 12 -1.95 16.64 -33.37
N LYS A 13 -0.84 16.78 -34.06
CA LYS A 13 -0.56 16.01 -35.27
C LYS A 13 -0.20 14.56 -34.89
N PRO A 14 -0.77 13.53 -35.55
CA PRO A 14 -0.32 12.17 -35.33
C PRO A 14 0.91 11.89 -36.24
N ASN A 15 2.00 11.49 -35.63
CA ASN A 15 3.11 10.88 -36.38
C ASN A 15 2.72 9.43 -36.74
N LEU A 16 2.61 9.18 -38.04
CA LEU A 16 2.50 7.85 -38.63
C LEU A 16 3.78 7.04 -38.31
N PHE A 17 3.65 5.97 -37.55
CA PHE A 17 4.60 4.86 -37.61
C PHE A 17 3.92 3.65 -38.27
N ARG A 18 4.49 3.26 -39.42
CA ARG A 18 4.11 2.08 -40.21
C ARG A 18 4.43 0.82 -39.41
N VAL A 19 3.44 -0.05 -39.28
CA VAL A 19 3.61 -1.44 -38.84
C VAL A 19 4.29 -2.19 -40.00
N LEU A 20 5.51 -2.63 -39.79
CA LEU A 20 6.20 -3.63 -40.63
C LEU A 20 6.34 -4.90 -39.80
N LEU A 21 5.60 -5.96 -40.20
CA LEU A 21 5.89 -7.32 -39.78
C LEU A 21 7.28 -7.69 -40.31
N ILE A 22 8.23 -7.96 -39.43
CA ILE A 22 9.48 -8.60 -39.79
C ILE A 22 9.66 -9.82 -38.92
N ASN A 23 9.50 -10.99 -39.55
CA ASN A 23 10.09 -12.24 -39.07
C ASN A 23 11.61 -12.08 -39.14
N ALA A 24 12.28 -11.92 -38.01
CA ALA A 24 13.73 -11.88 -37.97
C ALA A 24 14.27 -13.22 -37.52
N LEU A 25 14.81 -13.97 -38.50
CA LEU A 25 15.87 -14.96 -38.27
C LEU A 25 17.07 -14.25 -37.62
N LEU A 26 17.49 -14.72 -36.46
CA LEU A 26 18.78 -14.32 -35.85
C LEU A 26 19.94 -14.83 -36.71
N VAL A 27 20.63 -13.92 -37.40
CA VAL A 27 21.98 -14.14 -37.90
C VAL A 27 22.95 -13.55 -36.88
N LEU A 28 23.69 -14.43 -36.24
CA LEU A 28 24.82 -14.10 -35.36
C LEU A 28 25.91 -13.39 -36.19
N SER A 29 26.13 -12.11 -35.98
CA SER A 29 27.38 -11.44 -36.32
C SER A 29 28.16 -11.19 -35.03
N GLY A 30 29.27 -11.92 -34.88
CA GLY A 30 30.15 -11.85 -33.74
C GLY A 30 30.83 -10.49 -33.58
N VAL A 31 30.60 -9.88 -32.42
CA VAL A 31 31.54 -8.97 -31.81
C VAL A 31 31.79 -9.58 -30.43
N GLY A 32 33.02 -10.12 -30.27
CA GLY A 32 33.43 -10.74 -29.00
C GLY A 32 33.50 -9.71 -27.88
N TRP A 33 32.47 -9.72 -27.05
CA TRP A 33 32.58 -9.25 -25.68
C TRP A 33 33.03 -10.45 -24.85
N ALA A 34 34.10 -10.28 -24.08
CA ALA A 34 34.54 -11.28 -23.13
C ALA A 34 33.34 -11.69 -22.27
N ALA A 35 33.00 -12.99 -22.32
CA ALA A 35 31.98 -13.58 -21.47
C ALA A 35 32.48 -13.50 -20.01
N GLY A 36 32.20 -12.40 -19.35
CA GLY A 36 32.13 -12.39 -17.89
C GLY A 36 30.98 -13.32 -17.50
N ASP A 37 31.21 -14.22 -16.54
CA ASP A 37 30.22 -15.12 -15.94
C ASP A 37 28.94 -14.35 -15.66
N ALA A 38 27.97 -14.41 -16.57
CA ALA A 38 26.65 -13.83 -16.36
C ALA A 38 25.93 -14.72 -15.34
N THR A 39 25.85 -14.25 -14.11
CA THR A 39 24.94 -14.85 -13.13
C THR A 39 23.53 -14.81 -13.69
N THR A 40 22.89 -15.97 -13.82
CA THR A 40 21.49 -16.06 -14.20
C THR A 40 20.65 -15.35 -13.14
N ASP A 41 19.77 -14.45 -13.56
CA ASP A 41 18.85 -13.77 -12.64
C ASP A 41 17.72 -14.72 -12.20
N LYS A 42 17.98 -15.44 -11.12
CA LYS A 42 17.05 -16.45 -10.57
C LYS A 42 15.67 -15.88 -10.22
N VAL A 43 15.58 -14.60 -9.89
CA VAL A 43 14.29 -13.94 -9.63
C VAL A 43 13.51 -13.78 -10.94
N ALA A 44 14.16 -13.39 -12.01
CA ALA A 44 13.53 -13.33 -13.33
C ALA A 44 13.13 -14.73 -13.85
N GLU A 45 13.94 -15.76 -13.55
CA GLU A 45 13.62 -17.16 -13.90
C GLU A 45 12.38 -17.69 -13.15
N ALA A 46 12.04 -17.12 -11.99
CA ALA A 46 10.84 -17.49 -11.25
C ALA A 46 9.54 -17.03 -11.94
N ALA A 47 9.59 -16.15 -12.93
CA ALA A 47 8.43 -15.77 -13.74
C ALA A 47 7.88 -16.96 -14.55
N ASP A 48 6.53 -17.11 -14.61
CA ASP A 48 5.87 -18.13 -15.44
C ASP A 48 4.92 -17.51 -16.48
N PRO A 49 5.45 -16.88 -17.54
CA PRO A 49 4.63 -16.31 -18.61
C PRO A 49 3.83 -17.36 -19.39
N GLN A 50 4.31 -18.60 -19.43
CA GLN A 50 3.59 -19.70 -20.08
C GLN A 50 2.30 -20.04 -19.32
N ALA A 51 2.37 -20.16 -17.98
CA ALA A 51 1.18 -20.39 -17.17
C ALA A 51 0.20 -19.20 -17.27
N THR A 52 0.72 -17.98 -17.34
CA THR A 52 -0.11 -16.78 -17.57
C THR A 52 -0.88 -16.87 -18.88
N ALA A 53 -0.21 -17.21 -20.00
CA ALA A 53 -0.84 -17.31 -21.31
C ALA A 53 -1.88 -18.45 -21.36
N ILE A 54 -1.58 -19.61 -20.76
CA ILE A 54 -2.53 -20.74 -20.66
C ILE A 54 -3.77 -20.31 -19.88
N TRP A 55 -3.59 -19.67 -18.73
CA TRP A 55 -4.69 -19.23 -17.88
C TRP A 55 -5.58 -18.19 -18.59
N LEU A 56 -4.98 -17.21 -19.27
CA LEU A 56 -5.71 -16.19 -20.05
C LEU A 56 -6.60 -16.85 -21.12
N LYS A 57 -6.03 -17.82 -21.84
CA LYS A 57 -6.78 -18.57 -22.86
C LYS A 57 -7.95 -19.36 -22.28
N GLN A 58 -7.76 -19.97 -21.11
CA GLN A 58 -8.79 -20.78 -20.45
C GLN A 58 -9.90 -19.93 -19.84
N THR A 59 -9.61 -18.73 -19.36
CA THR A 59 -10.55 -17.89 -18.61
C THR A 59 -11.15 -16.76 -19.45
N TRP A 60 -10.33 -15.94 -20.08
CA TRP A 60 -10.80 -14.70 -20.72
C TRP A 60 -11.07 -14.85 -22.22
N GLU A 61 -10.41 -15.79 -22.86
CA GLU A 61 -10.62 -16.10 -24.29
C GLU A 61 -11.60 -17.26 -24.49
N SER A 62 -11.98 -17.96 -23.42
CA SER A 62 -13.03 -18.95 -23.43
C SER A 62 -14.38 -18.33 -23.81
N ALA A 63 -15.17 -19.07 -24.59
CA ALA A 63 -16.55 -18.69 -24.89
C ALA A 63 -17.52 -18.92 -23.74
N SER A 64 -17.11 -19.71 -22.72
CA SER A 64 -17.96 -20.11 -21.62
C SER A 64 -17.92 -19.11 -20.47
N PRO A 65 -19.05 -18.56 -20.01
CA PRO A 65 -19.11 -17.76 -18.78
C PRO A 65 -18.69 -18.53 -17.52
N ASN A 66 -18.69 -19.86 -17.55
CA ASN A 66 -18.25 -20.70 -16.43
C ASN A 66 -16.77 -20.55 -16.12
N ASP A 67 -15.97 -20.12 -17.10
CA ASP A 67 -14.52 -20.00 -16.98
C ASP A 67 -14.09 -18.62 -16.49
N LEU A 68 -15.02 -17.65 -16.38
CA LEU A 68 -14.73 -16.31 -15.88
C LEU A 68 -14.25 -16.36 -14.42
N PRO A 69 -13.18 -15.61 -14.06
CA PRO A 69 -12.57 -15.70 -12.73
C PRO A 69 -13.29 -14.86 -11.67
N PHE A 70 -14.48 -14.38 -11.95
CA PHE A 70 -15.37 -13.65 -11.05
C PHE A 70 -16.78 -14.17 -11.17
N SER A 71 -17.63 -13.87 -10.18
CA SER A 71 -19.04 -14.23 -10.23
C SER A 71 -19.90 -13.28 -9.40
N PHE A 72 -21.20 -13.28 -9.66
CA PHE A 72 -22.22 -12.61 -8.84
C PHE A 72 -23.56 -13.33 -9.00
N GLU A 73 -24.49 -13.04 -8.11
CA GLU A 73 -25.87 -13.51 -8.20
C GLU A 73 -26.80 -12.39 -8.65
N MET A 74 -27.74 -12.69 -9.55
CA MET A 74 -28.82 -11.82 -9.97
C MET A 74 -30.14 -12.58 -9.90
N GLN A 75 -31.10 -12.07 -9.09
CA GLN A 75 -32.38 -12.74 -8.82
C GLN A 75 -32.27 -14.21 -8.37
N GLY A 76 -31.18 -14.53 -7.63
CA GLY A 76 -30.93 -15.89 -7.15
C GLY A 76 -30.23 -16.84 -8.13
N ALA A 77 -30.05 -16.44 -9.39
CA ALA A 77 -29.25 -17.17 -10.37
C ALA A 77 -27.80 -16.70 -10.36
N LYS A 78 -26.85 -17.61 -10.55
CA LYS A 78 -25.41 -17.28 -10.65
C LYS A 78 -25.09 -16.70 -12.01
N SER A 79 -24.19 -15.73 -12.07
CA SER A 79 -23.77 -15.05 -13.32
C SER A 79 -23.35 -16.03 -14.43
N ARG A 80 -22.78 -17.16 -14.07
CA ARG A 80 -22.38 -18.23 -14.99
C ARG A 80 -23.56 -18.87 -15.75
N GLU A 81 -24.78 -18.78 -15.21
CA GLU A 81 -26.01 -19.41 -15.80
C GLU A 81 -26.64 -18.49 -16.86
N PHE A 82 -26.43 -17.16 -16.80
CA PHE A 82 -27.13 -16.22 -17.66
C PHE A 82 -26.23 -15.33 -18.51
N LEU A 83 -24.97 -15.04 -18.14
CA LEU A 83 -24.08 -14.15 -18.90
C LEU A 83 -23.87 -14.61 -20.36
N GLY A 84 -24.00 -15.88 -20.65
CA GLY A 84 -23.90 -16.39 -22.02
C GLY A 84 -25.03 -15.90 -22.93
N ASN A 85 -26.14 -15.42 -22.37
CA ASN A 85 -27.28 -14.89 -23.12
C ASN A 85 -27.21 -13.37 -23.33
N TRP A 86 -26.25 -12.71 -22.69
CA TRP A 86 -26.07 -11.26 -22.82
C TRP A 86 -25.26 -10.92 -24.06
N GLU A 87 -25.55 -9.76 -24.66
CA GLU A 87 -24.75 -9.26 -25.77
C GLU A 87 -23.34 -8.93 -25.30
N LYS A 88 -22.34 -9.61 -25.87
CA LYS A 88 -20.92 -9.43 -25.50
C LYS A 88 -20.21 -8.61 -26.55
N THR A 89 -19.47 -7.57 -26.11
CA THR A 89 -18.53 -6.81 -26.93
C THR A 89 -17.17 -6.75 -26.25
N ALA A 90 -16.12 -6.61 -27.06
CA ALA A 90 -14.76 -6.45 -26.60
C ALA A 90 -14.05 -5.37 -27.41
N GLU A 91 -13.30 -4.51 -26.75
CA GLU A 91 -12.44 -3.52 -27.36
C GLU A 91 -11.11 -3.43 -26.60
N GLU A 92 -10.07 -3.00 -27.27
CA GLU A 92 -8.79 -2.72 -26.61
C GLU A 92 -8.49 -1.22 -26.70
N LYS A 93 -8.18 -0.61 -25.56
CA LYS A 93 -7.87 0.81 -25.46
C LYS A 93 -6.73 1.03 -24.48
N ASN A 94 -5.64 1.65 -24.94
CA ASN A 94 -4.46 1.97 -24.11
C ASN A 94 -3.86 0.76 -23.36
N GLY A 95 -3.83 -0.42 -23.98
CA GLY A 95 -3.33 -1.65 -23.37
C GLY A 95 -4.28 -2.34 -22.37
N VAL A 96 -5.50 -1.81 -22.22
CA VAL A 96 -6.55 -2.41 -21.40
C VAL A 96 -7.61 -3.01 -22.32
N ARG A 97 -7.95 -4.29 -22.11
CA ARG A 97 -9.09 -4.92 -22.78
C ARG A 97 -10.37 -4.58 -22.01
N LEU A 98 -11.31 -3.94 -22.68
CA LEU A 98 -12.64 -3.63 -22.14
C LEU A 98 -13.62 -4.67 -22.66
N LEU A 99 -14.10 -5.51 -21.76
CA LEU A 99 -15.14 -6.52 -22.04
C LEU A 99 -16.46 -5.99 -21.50
N ARG A 100 -17.53 -6.04 -22.30
CA ARG A 100 -18.88 -5.63 -21.89
C ARG A 100 -19.87 -6.72 -22.20
N TRP A 101 -20.79 -6.92 -21.28
CA TRP A 101 -21.98 -7.74 -21.44
C TRP A 101 -23.20 -6.89 -21.11
N LYS A 102 -24.19 -6.89 -21.97
CA LYS A 102 -25.42 -6.10 -21.78
C LYS A 102 -26.63 -6.98 -21.87
N ASP A 103 -27.48 -6.90 -20.83
CA ASP A 103 -28.81 -7.49 -20.85
C ASP A 103 -29.80 -6.53 -21.49
N SER A 104 -30.37 -6.91 -22.65
CA SER A 104 -31.35 -6.10 -23.36
C SER A 104 -32.71 -6.01 -22.66
N GLN A 105 -33.02 -6.95 -21.73
CA GLN A 105 -34.31 -6.99 -21.03
C GLN A 105 -34.33 -6.06 -19.82
N THR A 106 -33.27 -6.07 -19.01
CA THR A 106 -33.21 -5.29 -17.77
C THR A 106 -32.41 -4.00 -17.91
N GLY A 107 -31.62 -3.87 -18.97
CA GLY A 107 -30.69 -2.76 -19.16
C GLY A 107 -29.45 -2.81 -18.25
N VAL A 108 -29.19 -3.92 -17.57
CA VAL A 108 -27.97 -4.11 -16.80
C VAL A 108 -26.78 -4.30 -17.72
N GLU A 109 -25.70 -3.56 -17.45
CA GLU A 109 -24.41 -3.69 -18.12
C GLU A 109 -23.34 -4.15 -17.13
N LEU A 110 -22.62 -5.21 -17.49
CA LEU A 110 -21.38 -5.63 -16.85
C LEU A 110 -20.23 -5.19 -17.72
N ARG A 111 -19.29 -4.42 -17.16
CA ARG A 111 -18.05 -4.00 -17.81
C ARG A 111 -16.87 -4.56 -17.02
N VAL A 112 -15.88 -5.10 -17.71
CA VAL A 112 -14.62 -5.54 -17.11
C VAL A 112 -13.45 -4.85 -17.80
N GLU A 113 -12.58 -4.29 -17.00
CA GLU A 113 -11.28 -3.78 -17.39
C GLU A 113 -10.24 -4.85 -17.09
N LEU A 114 -9.57 -5.38 -18.13
CA LEU A 114 -8.57 -6.43 -18.04
C LEU A 114 -7.23 -5.89 -18.54
N THR A 115 -6.23 -5.86 -17.64
CA THR A 115 -4.86 -5.48 -17.94
C THR A 115 -3.97 -6.71 -17.97
N ILE A 116 -3.19 -6.87 -19.04
CA ILE A 116 -2.21 -7.94 -19.23
C ILE A 116 -0.83 -7.27 -19.32
N HIS A 117 0.02 -7.52 -18.33
CA HIS A 117 1.35 -6.95 -18.32
C HIS A 117 2.27 -7.70 -19.28
N GLN A 118 2.86 -6.99 -20.25
CA GLN A 118 3.68 -7.62 -21.31
C GLN A 118 5.01 -8.14 -20.78
N ASN A 119 5.61 -7.43 -19.82
CA ASN A 119 6.94 -7.72 -19.28
C ASN A 119 6.91 -8.54 -17.99
N TRP A 120 5.70 -8.82 -17.46
CA TRP A 120 5.51 -9.47 -16.18
C TRP A 120 4.45 -10.57 -16.29
N PRO A 121 4.60 -11.69 -15.59
CA PRO A 121 3.58 -12.74 -15.57
C PRO A 121 2.37 -12.34 -14.70
N VAL A 122 1.80 -11.17 -14.98
CA VAL A 122 0.75 -10.53 -14.17
C VAL A 122 -0.48 -10.22 -15.01
N VAL A 123 -1.63 -10.52 -14.44
CA VAL A 123 -2.95 -10.20 -14.98
C VAL A 123 -3.75 -9.48 -13.92
N GLU A 124 -4.45 -8.43 -14.30
CA GLU A 124 -5.30 -7.64 -13.41
C GLU A 124 -6.68 -7.44 -14.01
N TRP A 125 -7.71 -7.44 -13.19
CA TRP A 125 -9.06 -7.11 -13.66
C TRP A 125 -9.87 -6.37 -12.60
N THR A 126 -10.81 -5.54 -13.08
CA THR A 126 -11.85 -4.89 -12.28
C THR A 126 -13.17 -4.94 -13.02
N ALA A 127 -14.22 -5.42 -12.36
CA ALA A 127 -15.56 -5.48 -12.91
C ALA A 127 -16.44 -4.34 -12.37
N TYR A 128 -17.43 -3.94 -13.18
CA TYR A 128 -18.42 -2.92 -12.85
C TYR A 128 -19.80 -3.39 -13.29
N LEU A 129 -20.80 -3.23 -12.43
CA LEU A 129 -22.21 -3.41 -12.79
C LEU A 129 -22.90 -2.06 -12.84
N LYS A 130 -23.56 -1.76 -13.94
CA LYS A 130 -24.31 -0.51 -14.13
C LYS A 130 -25.75 -0.80 -14.51
N ASN A 131 -26.67 -0.05 -13.91
CA ASN A 131 -28.06 -0.01 -14.39
C ASN A 131 -28.19 1.09 -15.46
N THR A 132 -28.31 0.69 -16.72
CA THR A 132 -28.60 1.60 -17.86
C THR A 132 -30.08 1.64 -18.24
N GLY A 133 -30.92 0.88 -17.54
CA GLY A 133 -32.38 0.85 -17.71
C GLY A 133 -33.06 2.10 -17.13
N GLN A 134 -34.38 2.19 -17.34
CA GLN A 134 -35.23 3.29 -16.85
C GLN A 134 -35.83 3.02 -15.47
N GLY A 135 -35.84 1.77 -15.02
CA GLY A 135 -36.34 1.34 -13.71
C GLY A 135 -35.21 0.75 -12.85
N ASP A 136 -35.57 0.34 -11.63
CA ASP A 136 -34.64 -0.33 -10.73
C ASP A 136 -34.16 -1.65 -11.32
N SER A 137 -32.90 -1.98 -11.11
CA SER A 137 -32.32 -3.25 -11.58
C SER A 137 -32.93 -4.47 -10.89
N PRO A 138 -32.71 -5.67 -11.42
CA PRO A 138 -32.83 -6.90 -10.64
C PRO A 138 -31.99 -6.83 -9.35
N GLU A 139 -32.29 -7.72 -8.41
CA GLU A 139 -31.55 -7.85 -7.15
C GLU A 139 -30.21 -8.54 -7.37
N PHE A 140 -29.13 -7.96 -6.83
CA PHE A 140 -27.78 -8.50 -6.86
C PHE A 140 -27.32 -8.95 -5.49
N LYS A 141 -26.55 -10.05 -5.46
CA LYS A 141 -25.87 -10.58 -4.26
C LYS A 141 -24.50 -11.13 -4.61
N GLN A 142 -23.67 -11.33 -3.59
CA GLN A 142 -22.39 -12.05 -3.66
C GLN A 142 -21.51 -11.57 -4.83
N LEU A 143 -21.16 -10.27 -4.86
CA LEU A 143 -20.25 -9.75 -5.86
C LEU A 143 -18.83 -10.23 -5.56
N LEU A 144 -18.44 -11.33 -6.16
CA LEU A 144 -17.11 -11.93 -6.01
C LEU A 144 -16.20 -11.44 -7.14
N ALA A 145 -15.26 -10.57 -6.79
CA ALA A 145 -14.24 -10.07 -7.71
C ALA A 145 -13.29 -11.19 -8.16
N ALA A 146 -13.06 -12.16 -7.29
CA ALA A 146 -12.41 -13.42 -7.60
C ALA A 146 -13.32 -14.60 -7.23
N ASP A 147 -13.42 -15.58 -8.13
CA ASP A 147 -14.05 -16.88 -7.94
C ASP A 147 -13.27 -17.89 -8.78
N VAL A 148 -12.11 -18.29 -8.27
CA VAL A 148 -11.10 -19.07 -9.01
C VAL A 148 -10.84 -20.40 -8.33
N PHE A 149 -10.83 -21.47 -9.11
CA PHE A 149 -10.45 -22.80 -8.66
C PHE A 149 -9.02 -23.12 -9.12
N PHE A 150 -8.19 -23.55 -8.18
CA PHE A 150 -6.84 -24.03 -8.43
C PHE A 150 -6.82 -25.53 -8.26
N GLU A 151 -6.63 -26.24 -9.37
CA GLU A 151 -6.55 -27.70 -9.39
C GLU A 151 -5.20 -28.17 -8.84
N GLY A 152 -5.22 -29.26 -8.06
CA GLY A 152 -4.02 -29.90 -7.54
C GLY A 152 -4.12 -30.28 -6.07
N SER A 153 -2.99 -30.72 -5.53
CA SER A 153 -2.81 -31.08 -4.13
C SER A 153 -1.61 -30.34 -3.54
N GLU A 154 -1.40 -30.43 -2.24
CA GLU A 154 -0.21 -29.92 -1.56
C GLU A 154 0.01 -28.40 -1.71
N PHE A 155 -1.06 -27.65 -1.56
CA PHE A 155 -0.95 -26.20 -1.53
C PHE A 155 -0.38 -25.69 -0.20
N THR A 156 0.38 -24.58 -0.29
CA THR A 156 0.82 -23.82 0.87
C THR A 156 0.53 -22.34 0.64
N LEU A 157 -0.27 -21.75 1.53
CA LEU A 157 -0.60 -20.34 1.53
C LEU A 157 0.31 -19.58 2.50
N ARG A 158 0.97 -18.54 2.01
CA ARG A 158 1.80 -17.64 2.79
C ARG A 158 1.30 -16.20 2.71
N GLY A 159 1.42 -15.48 3.80
CA GLY A 159 1.05 -14.08 3.90
C GLY A 159 1.55 -13.48 5.20
N ILE A 160 1.05 -12.28 5.51
CA ILE A 160 1.31 -11.61 6.78
C ILE A 160 -0.02 -11.18 7.42
N GLU A 161 0.00 -10.92 8.73
CA GLU A 161 -1.13 -10.29 9.41
C GLU A 161 -1.26 -8.83 8.97
N GLY A 162 -2.44 -8.22 9.08
CA GLY A 162 -2.62 -6.79 8.92
C GLY A 162 -2.18 -6.01 10.15
N ASP A 163 -2.31 -4.68 10.10
CA ASP A 163 -1.94 -3.83 11.22
C ASP A 163 -2.99 -3.88 12.34
N SER A 164 -2.54 -4.18 13.55
CA SER A 164 -3.35 -4.26 14.77
C SER A 164 -2.84 -3.32 15.86
N ASP A 165 -1.95 -2.39 15.50
CA ASP A 165 -1.26 -1.53 16.47
C ASP A 165 -0.64 -2.38 17.60
N SER A 166 0.12 -3.39 17.22
CA SER A 166 0.70 -4.36 18.12
C SER A 166 2.03 -4.93 17.62
N ALA A 167 2.79 -5.56 18.50
CA ALA A 167 4.01 -6.28 18.14
C ALA A 167 3.76 -7.41 17.11
N ARG A 168 2.51 -7.85 16.91
CA ARG A 168 2.11 -8.86 15.94
C ARG A 168 1.77 -8.29 14.57
N SER A 169 1.60 -6.98 14.44
CA SER A 169 1.34 -6.38 13.14
C SER A 169 2.35 -6.86 12.10
N PHE A 170 1.86 -7.29 10.95
CA PHE A 170 2.64 -7.82 9.83
C PHE A 170 3.40 -9.14 10.13
N ALA A 171 2.98 -9.91 11.15
CA ALA A 171 3.55 -11.22 11.45
C ALA A 171 3.35 -12.18 10.28
N SER A 172 4.42 -12.84 9.84
CA SER A 172 4.36 -13.83 8.77
C SER A 172 3.66 -15.11 9.23
N TYR A 173 2.85 -15.68 8.33
CA TYR A 173 2.20 -16.99 8.54
C TYR A 173 2.35 -17.90 7.34
N GLU A 174 2.25 -19.19 7.60
CA GLU A 174 2.11 -20.25 6.62
C GLU A 174 0.90 -21.12 6.99
N TRP A 175 0.12 -21.50 6.00
CA TRP A 175 -1.04 -22.38 6.17
C TRP A 175 -1.13 -23.36 5.02
N GLN A 176 -1.35 -24.64 5.36
CA GLN A 176 -1.58 -25.71 4.39
C GLN A 176 -3.06 -26.06 4.37
N PRO A 177 -3.76 -25.85 3.25
CA PRO A 177 -5.15 -26.26 3.09
C PRO A 177 -5.30 -27.78 3.27
N LYS A 178 -6.22 -28.17 4.15
CA LYS A 178 -6.60 -29.56 4.38
C LYS A 178 -8.11 -29.70 4.13
N PRO A 179 -8.63 -30.86 3.75
CA PRO A 179 -10.06 -31.08 3.69
C PRO A 179 -10.75 -30.55 4.97
N ASP A 180 -11.90 -29.93 4.83
CA ASP A 180 -12.69 -29.34 5.92
C ASP A 180 -12.06 -28.19 6.70
N THR A 181 -10.95 -27.61 6.23
CA THR A 181 -10.29 -26.45 6.85
C THR A 181 -10.46 -25.18 6.02
N VAL A 182 -11.66 -24.62 5.98
CA VAL A 182 -11.89 -23.32 5.33
C VAL A 182 -11.17 -22.22 6.09
N ARG A 183 -10.46 -21.33 5.37
CA ARG A 183 -9.83 -20.16 5.96
C ARG A 183 -10.38 -18.88 5.35
N ILE A 184 -10.83 -17.98 6.21
CA ILE A 184 -11.43 -16.69 5.83
C ILE A 184 -10.51 -15.56 6.29
N PHE A 185 -10.25 -14.64 5.39
CA PHE A 185 -9.50 -13.42 5.63
C PHE A 185 -10.42 -12.22 5.42
N GLY A 186 -10.11 -11.13 6.09
CA GLY A 186 -10.79 -9.85 5.97
C GLY A 186 -10.34 -8.91 7.08
N PRO A 187 -10.48 -7.60 6.90
CA PRO A 187 -10.12 -6.63 7.92
C PRO A 187 -11.07 -6.71 9.14
N GLY A 188 -10.66 -6.12 10.24
CA GLY A 188 -11.55 -5.84 11.36
C GLY A 188 -12.76 -4.99 10.92
N LYS A 189 -13.83 -4.98 11.71
CA LYS A 189 -15.08 -4.25 11.38
C LYS A 189 -14.90 -2.73 11.54
N SER A 190 -13.98 -2.17 10.74
CA SER A 190 -13.64 -0.74 10.78
C SER A 190 -13.81 -0.03 9.44
N GLY A 191 -13.87 -0.76 8.34
CA GLY A 191 -13.79 -0.16 7.00
C GLY A 191 -12.37 0.26 6.59
N LYS A 192 -11.33 -0.18 7.34
CA LYS A 192 -9.91 0.04 7.05
C LYS A 192 -9.33 -1.25 6.50
N SER A 193 -8.96 -1.28 5.24
CA SER A 193 -8.73 -2.48 4.42
C SER A 193 -7.65 -3.44 4.92
N THR A 194 -6.66 -2.97 5.68
CA THR A 194 -5.58 -3.83 6.20
C THR A 194 -5.51 -3.86 7.72
N SER A 195 -6.67 -3.67 8.40
CA SER A 195 -6.74 -3.72 9.86
C SER A 195 -6.95 -5.15 10.39
N GLY A 196 -6.30 -5.46 11.50
CA GLY A 196 -6.48 -6.72 12.23
C GLY A 196 -5.70 -7.91 11.67
N PRO A 197 -5.65 -9.04 12.41
CA PRO A 197 -4.74 -10.14 12.11
C PRO A 197 -5.05 -10.88 10.79
N ASN A 198 -6.27 -10.81 10.28
CA ASN A 198 -6.66 -11.39 8.99
C ASN A 198 -6.82 -10.35 7.88
N GLY A 199 -6.40 -9.10 8.12
CA GLY A 199 -6.70 -7.95 7.26
C GLY A 199 -5.68 -7.71 6.13
N TRP A 200 -4.82 -8.65 5.77
CA TRP A 200 -3.84 -8.44 4.72
C TRP A 200 -4.28 -9.10 3.41
N PRO A 201 -4.61 -8.34 2.34
CA PRO A 201 -5.22 -8.88 1.12
C PRO A 201 -4.20 -9.36 0.06
N TYR A 202 -3.00 -9.76 0.47
CA TYR A 202 -1.93 -10.25 -0.40
C TYR A 202 -1.54 -11.66 0.03
N PHE A 203 -1.59 -12.61 -0.90
CA PHE A 203 -1.41 -14.02 -0.62
C PHE A 203 -0.43 -14.65 -1.62
N ASN A 204 0.51 -15.46 -1.15
CA ASN A 204 1.35 -16.29 -2.00
C ASN A 204 0.90 -17.75 -1.85
N LEU A 205 0.23 -18.27 -2.86
CA LEU A 205 -0.25 -19.66 -2.93
C LEU A 205 0.71 -20.48 -3.76
N ALA A 206 1.58 -21.25 -3.10
CA ALA A 206 2.38 -22.28 -3.72
C ALA A 206 1.53 -23.53 -3.94
N GLY A 207 1.69 -24.19 -5.07
CA GLY A 207 0.96 -25.39 -5.45
C GLY A 207 1.87 -26.48 -6.01
N PRO A 208 1.30 -27.54 -6.60
CA PRO A 208 2.04 -28.67 -7.12
C PRO A 208 2.97 -28.29 -8.28
N ALA A 209 3.93 -29.16 -8.58
CA ALA A 209 4.90 -29.02 -9.66
C ALA A 209 5.74 -27.73 -9.57
N GLU A 210 6.08 -27.30 -8.36
CA GLU A 210 6.92 -26.12 -8.09
C GLU A 210 6.36 -24.82 -8.71
N LYS A 211 5.04 -24.70 -8.82
CA LYS A 211 4.35 -23.55 -9.37
C LYS A 211 3.49 -22.86 -8.31
N GLY A 212 3.26 -21.61 -8.49
CA GLY A 212 2.38 -20.87 -7.59
C GLY A 212 1.85 -19.57 -8.18
N ARG A 213 1.11 -18.87 -7.34
CA ARG A 213 0.48 -17.58 -7.71
C ARG A 213 0.53 -16.64 -6.53
N ILE A 214 0.82 -15.38 -6.82
CA ILE A 214 0.55 -14.30 -5.87
C ILE A 214 -0.83 -13.75 -6.23
N LEU A 215 -1.72 -13.70 -5.24
CA LEU A 215 -3.12 -13.32 -5.36
C LEU A 215 -3.34 -12.08 -4.50
N VAL A 216 -3.90 -11.03 -5.08
CA VAL A 216 -4.10 -9.77 -4.36
C VAL A 216 -5.49 -9.22 -4.65
N LEU A 217 -6.13 -8.71 -3.60
CA LEU A 217 -7.39 -7.99 -3.69
C LEU A 217 -7.16 -6.51 -3.37
N GLY A 218 -7.48 -5.60 -4.29
CA GLY A 218 -7.40 -4.16 -4.10
C GLY A 218 -8.76 -3.56 -3.78
N TRP A 219 -8.97 -3.17 -2.51
CA TRP A 219 -10.19 -2.54 -2.03
C TRP A 219 -9.94 -1.78 -0.74
N PRO A 220 -9.98 -0.45 -0.72
CA PRO A 220 -9.71 0.32 0.49
C PRO A 220 -10.82 0.31 1.56
N GLY A 221 -11.80 -0.59 1.43
CA GLY A 221 -12.93 -0.80 2.34
C GLY A 221 -12.94 -2.18 2.97
N GLN A 222 -14.16 -2.65 3.25
CA GLN A 222 -14.43 -3.94 3.90
C GLN A 222 -14.53 -5.06 2.86
N TRP A 223 -13.60 -5.99 2.88
CA TRP A 223 -13.52 -7.12 1.95
C TRP A 223 -13.53 -8.46 2.69
N SER A 224 -13.77 -9.53 1.96
CA SER A 224 -13.60 -10.90 2.42
C SER A 224 -12.91 -11.74 1.35
N ALA A 225 -11.99 -12.61 1.77
CA ALA A 225 -11.37 -13.61 0.92
C ALA A 225 -11.39 -14.97 1.62
N THR A 226 -11.86 -15.99 0.92
CA THR A 226 -12.01 -17.35 1.46
C THR A 226 -11.20 -18.32 0.63
N PHE A 227 -10.37 -19.11 1.28
CA PHE A 227 -9.72 -20.29 0.69
C PHE A 227 -10.45 -21.52 1.17
N ASN A 228 -11.12 -22.18 0.24
CA ASN A 228 -11.94 -23.37 0.48
C ASN A 228 -11.29 -24.59 -0.18
N PRO A 229 -10.71 -25.53 0.59
CA PRO A 229 -10.23 -26.80 0.05
C PRO A 229 -11.40 -27.63 -0.48
N GLU A 230 -11.25 -28.12 -1.71
CA GLU A 230 -12.18 -29.02 -2.38
C GLU A 230 -11.44 -30.33 -2.72
N GLU A 231 -12.18 -31.39 -3.12
CA GLU A 231 -11.60 -32.71 -3.40
C GLU A 231 -10.40 -32.68 -4.38
N LYS A 232 -10.45 -31.79 -5.38
CA LYS A 232 -9.45 -31.69 -6.45
C LYS A 232 -8.57 -30.44 -6.40
N GLY A 233 -8.68 -29.65 -5.33
CA GLY A 233 -7.92 -28.39 -5.28
C GLY A 233 -8.37 -27.42 -4.21
N VAL A 234 -8.12 -26.14 -4.46
CA VAL A 234 -8.50 -25.04 -3.58
C VAL A 234 -9.26 -24.00 -4.39
N ARG A 235 -10.44 -23.61 -3.92
CA ARG A 235 -11.18 -22.49 -4.50
C ARG A 235 -10.94 -21.21 -3.68
N TRP A 236 -10.64 -20.13 -4.37
CA TRP A 236 -10.49 -18.81 -3.82
C TRP A 236 -11.68 -17.93 -4.20
N PHE A 237 -12.41 -17.44 -3.19
CA PHE A 237 -13.45 -16.44 -3.33
C PHE A 237 -13.01 -15.15 -2.70
N ALA A 238 -13.15 -14.03 -3.39
CA ALA A 238 -12.84 -12.73 -2.80
C ALA A 238 -13.71 -11.62 -3.40
N GLY A 239 -14.11 -10.65 -2.56
CA GLY A 239 -14.95 -9.55 -2.97
C GLY A 239 -15.24 -8.57 -1.83
N GLN A 240 -16.09 -7.58 -2.09
CA GLN A 240 -16.65 -6.74 -1.04
C GLN A 240 -17.45 -7.61 -0.06
N GLU A 241 -17.26 -7.44 1.26
CA GLU A 241 -17.83 -8.34 2.27
C GLU A 241 -19.36 -8.40 2.23
N ARG A 242 -20.01 -7.26 2.04
CA ARG A 242 -21.48 -7.17 2.04
C ARG A 242 -21.98 -6.63 0.72
N THR A 243 -22.81 -7.44 0.04
CA THR A 243 -23.43 -7.06 -1.23
C THR A 243 -24.80 -7.71 -1.34
N HIS A 244 -25.85 -6.89 -1.16
CA HIS A 244 -27.25 -7.28 -1.38
C HIS A 244 -28.07 -6.04 -1.70
N PHE A 245 -28.28 -5.77 -3.00
CA PHE A 245 -28.87 -4.50 -3.42
C PHE A 245 -29.59 -4.59 -4.77
N LYS A 246 -30.35 -3.52 -5.05
CA LYS A 246 -30.80 -3.13 -6.40
C LYS A 246 -30.18 -1.79 -6.76
N LEU A 247 -29.83 -1.61 -8.03
CA LEU A 247 -29.31 -0.36 -8.56
C LEU A 247 -30.45 0.48 -9.14
N ARG A 248 -30.51 1.74 -8.79
CA ARG A 248 -31.37 2.72 -9.46
C ARG A 248 -30.83 3.04 -10.86
N PRO A 249 -31.64 3.64 -11.77
CA PRO A 249 -31.17 4.09 -13.06
C PRO A 249 -29.91 4.97 -12.95
N GLY A 250 -28.86 4.61 -13.69
CA GLY A 250 -27.58 5.32 -13.72
C GLY A 250 -26.57 4.89 -12.66
N GLU A 251 -26.96 4.22 -11.57
CA GLU A 251 -26.05 3.77 -10.54
C GLU A 251 -25.07 2.71 -11.06
N THR A 252 -23.82 2.81 -10.62
CA THR A 252 -22.73 1.90 -10.98
C THR A 252 -22.01 1.43 -9.73
N VAL A 253 -21.85 0.14 -9.55
CA VAL A 253 -20.98 -0.46 -8.52
C VAL A 253 -19.70 -0.98 -9.12
N ARG A 254 -18.61 -0.84 -8.37
CA ARG A 254 -17.28 -1.35 -8.69
C ARG A 254 -16.99 -2.59 -7.84
N PHE A 255 -16.48 -3.64 -8.45
CA PHE A 255 -15.91 -4.75 -7.71
C PHE A 255 -14.51 -4.36 -7.22
N PRO A 256 -13.99 -4.97 -6.14
CA PRO A 256 -12.57 -4.91 -5.85
C PRO A 256 -11.73 -5.28 -7.08
N SER A 257 -10.57 -4.64 -7.24
CA SER A 257 -9.62 -5.08 -8.26
C SER A 257 -8.92 -6.35 -7.81
N VAL A 258 -8.55 -7.18 -8.75
CA VAL A 258 -7.79 -8.42 -8.51
C VAL A 258 -6.51 -8.38 -9.34
N THR A 259 -5.40 -8.75 -8.70
CA THR A 259 -4.10 -8.94 -9.35
C THR A 259 -3.65 -10.37 -9.12
N MET A 260 -3.22 -11.04 -10.18
CA MET A 260 -2.67 -12.39 -10.13
C MET A 260 -1.32 -12.43 -10.86
N MET A 261 -0.26 -12.82 -10.13
CA MET A 261 1.07 -13.05 -10.67
C MET A 261 1.38 -14.55 -10.68
N PHE A 262 1.89 -15.09 -11.79
CA PHE A 262 2.23 -16.50 -11.95
C PHE A 262 3.72 -16.72 -11.78
N TRP A 263 4.10 -17.74 -10.99
CA TRP A 263 5.50 -18.06 -10.73
C TRP A 263 5.78 -19.57 -10.71
N LYS A 264 7.06 -19.94 -10.87
CA LYS A 264 7.58 -21.32 -10.91
C LYS A 264 8.92 -21.45 -10.20
N GLY A 265 9.42 -22.69 -10.05
CA GLY A 265 10.76 -23.02 -9.55
C GLY A 265 10.82 -23.34 -8.05
N GLY A 266 9.67 -23.51 -7.39
CA GLY A 266 9.56 -24.02 -6.01
C GLY A 266 10.01 -23.05 -4.90
N ASP A 267 10.91 -22.13 -5.18
CA ASP A 267 11.39 -21.14 -4.21
C ASP A 267 10.44 -19.92 -4.14
N TRP A 268 9.55 -19.95 -3.19
CA TRP A 268 8.58 -18.87 -2.97
C TRP A 268 9.22 -17.51 -2.63
N ILE A 269 10.46 -17.49 -2.12
CA ILE A 269 11.17 -16.23 -1.81
C ILE A 269 11.62 -15.56 -3.11
N LEU A 270 12.02 -16.31 -4.14
CA LEU A 270 12.29 -15.75 -5.46
C LEU A 270 11.01 -15.18 -6.09
N ALA A 271 9.90 -15.89 -5.94
CA ALA A 271 8.59 -15.40 -6.38
C ALA A 271 8.19 -14.11 -5.64
N GLN A 272 8.50 -14.02 -4.35
CA GLN A 272 8.21 -12.82 -3.57
C GLN A 272 9.10 -11.64 -4.00
N ASN A 273 10.33 -11.88 -4.41
CA ASN A 273 11.19 -10.86 -4.99
C ASN A 273 10.74 -10.46 -6.41
N LEU A 274 10.22 -11.39 -7.20
CA LEU A 274 9.56 -11.06 -8.48
C LEU A 274 8.39 -10.09 -8.26
N TRP A 275 7.55 -10.35 -7.23
CA TRP A 275 6.49 -9.43 -6.81
C TRP A 275 7.03 -8.06 -6.41
N ARG A 276 8.08 -7.98 -5.56
CA ARG A 276 8.69 -6.71 -5.13
C ARG A 276 9.19 -5.88 -6.31
N ARG A 277 9.84 -6.53 -7.29
CA ARG A 277 10.33 -5.88 -8.51
C ARG A 277 9.16 -5.33 -9.34
N TRP A 278 8.12 -6.15 -9.59
CA TRP A 278 6.91 -5.71 -10.28
C TRP A 278 6.21 -4.57 -9.54
N TYR A 279 6.05 -4.69 -8.22
CA TYR A 279 5.41 -3.66 -7.39
C TYR A 279 6.16 -2.32 -7.49
N ARG A 280 7.47 -2.33 -7.45
CA ARG A 280 8.31 -1.14 -7.57
C ARG A 280 8.18 -0.46 -8.94
N GLU A 281 8.09 -1.24 -10.03
CA GLU A 281 8.03 -0.71 -11.40
C GLU A 281 6.60 -0.29 -11.81
N GLU A 282 5.57 -1.02 -11.40
CA GLU A 282 4.23 -0.90 -11.96
C GLU A 282 3.19 -0.37 -10.95
N VAL A 283 3.45 -0.44 -9.65
CA VAL A 283 2.48 -0.08 -8.61
C VAL A 283 2.89 1.18 -7.86
N MET A 284 4.11 1.20 -7.34
CA MET A 284 4.56 2.28 -6.47
C MET A 284 4.54 3.64 -7.21
N PRO A 285 3.99 4.72 -6.61
CA PRO A 285 3.97 6.03 -7.24
C PRO A 285 5.36 6.50 -7.66
N HIS A 286 5.43 7.06 -8.88
CA HIS A 286 6.66 7.62 -9.45
C HIS A 286 6.58 9.16 -9.45
N PRO A 287 7.13 9.85 -8.43
CA PRO A 287 7.09 11.29 -8.36
C PRO A 287 7.90 11.91 -9.51
N GLU A 288 7.30 12.85 -10.24
CA GLU A 288 7.96 13.60 -11.32
C GLU A 288 8.63 12.69 -12.38
N GLY A 289 8.08 11.47 -12.59
CA GLY A 289 8.62 10.46 -13.52
C GLY A 289 9.85 9.71 -13.02
N GLY A 290 10.32 9.99 -11.79
CA GLY A 290 11.39 9.26 -11.12
C GLY A 290 10.87 8.20 -10.15
N ARG A 291 11.72 7.27 -9.72
CA ARG A 291 11.39 6.31 -8.67
C ARG A 291 11.41 6.96 -7.31
N GLN A 292 10.51 6.51 -6.42
CA GLN A 292 10.54 6.91 -5.01
C GLN A 292 11.84 6.41 -4.37
N GLY A 293 12.68 7.34 -3.96
CA GLY A 293 13.90 7.07 -3.20
C GLY A 293 13.65 7.00 -1.69
N PRO A 294 14.70 6.74 -0.90
CA PRO A 294 14.63 6.78 0.55
C PRO A 294 14.33 8.19 1.05
N LEU A 295 13.54 8.29 2.11
CA LEU A 295 13.10 9.56 2.70
C LEU A 295 13.52 9.67 4.16
N TRP A 296 14.33 10.69 4.46
CA TRP A 296 14.56 11.10 5.85
C TRP A 296 13.49 12.10 6.28
N ASN A 297 12.76 11.76 7.33
CA ASN A 297 11.64 12.53 7.86
C ASN A 297 12.09 13.43 9.00
N GLU A 298 11.65 14.69 9.01
CA GLU A 298 11.84 15.61 10.12
C GLU A 298 10.50 16.25 10.51
N GLN A 299 10.09 16.09 11.76
CA GLN A 299 8.85 16.69 12.26
C GLN A 299 8.99 18.21 12.42
N THR A 300 7.89 18.94 12.13
CA THR A 300 7.86 20.40 12.15
C THR A 300 6.43 20.89 12.30
N LEU A 301 6.25 22.15 12.74
CA LEU A 301 4.99 22.88 12.66
C LEU A 301 4.90 23.75 11.39
N LEU A 302 5.83 23.63 10.45
CA LEU A 302 5.92 24.42 9.21
C LEU A 302 5.94 25.94 9.45
N LEU A 303 6.46 26.39 10.61
CA LEU A 303 6.57 27.79 10.97
C LEU A 303 7.91 28.38 10.50
N GLU A 304 7.91 29.65 10.04
CA GLU A 304 9.15 30.38 9.72
C GLU A 304 10.16 30.37 10.89
N SER A 305 9.66 30.36 12.13
CA SER A 305 10.50 30.34 13.34
C SER A 305 11.30 29.05 13.50
N GLU A 306 10.96 27.98 12.79
CA GLU A 306 11.73 26.72 12.81
C GLU A 306 12.87 26.69 11.79
N ILE A 307 12.92 27.61 10.85
CA ILE A 307 13.99 27.67 9.83
C ILE A 307 15.39 27.60 10.43
N PRO A 308 15.73 28.30 11.53
CA PRO A 308 17.06 28.18 12.15
C PRO A 308 17.38 26.77 12.66
N ARG A 309 16.39 26.01 13.12
CA ARG A 309 16.55 24.61 13.53
C ARG A 309 16.91 23.72 12.34
N PHE A 310 16.19 23.88 11.24
CA PHE A 310 16.48 23.15 10.00
C PHE A 310 17.82 23.55 9.39
N GLN A 311 18.17 24.84 9.42
CA GLN A 311 19.47 25.28 8.96
C GLN A 311 20.62 24.61 9.74
N LYS A 312 20.48 24.49 11.06
CA LYS A 312 21.44 23.75 11.89
C LYS A 312 21.60 22.30 11.52
N LEU A 313 20.50 21.62 11.11
CA LEU A 313 20.56 20.23 10.58
C LEU A 313 21.38 20.20 9.27
N LEU A 314 21.08 21.10 8.34
CA LEU A 314 21.80 21.21 7.06
C LEU A 314 23.30 21.48 7.27
N ASP A 315 23.65 22.42 8.16
CA ASP A 315 25.04 22.74 8.51
C ASP A 315 25.80 21.57 9.13
N SER A 316 25.06 20.63 9.74
CA SER A 316 25.60 19.40 10.32
C SER A 316 25.62 18.23 9.32
N GLY A 317 25.31 18.48 8.04
CA GLY A 317 25.27 17.46 7.00
C GLY A 317 24.08 16.49 7.13
N ILE A 318 23.00 16.91 7.79
CA ILE A 318 21.72 16.17 7.86
C ILE A 318 20.72 16.94 7.01
N LYS A 319 20.35 16.38 5.85
CA LYS A 319 19.36 16.97 4.97
C LYS A 319 18.08 16.14 5.05
N PRO A 320 16.99 16.64 5.65
CA PRO A 320 15.67 16.04 5.52
C PRO A 320 15.23 16.00 4.06
N ASP A 321 14.55 14.93 3.66
CA ASP A 321 13.85 14.88 2.37
C ASP A 321 12.45 15.46 2.52
N ILE A 322 11.82 15.21 3.68
CA ILE A 322 10.47 15.69 4.00
C ILE A 322 10.43 16.36 5.39
N CYS A 323 9.70 17.47 5.44
CA CYS A 323 9.36 18.24 6.61
C CYS A 323 7.90 17.95 6.94
N TRP A 324 7.65 17.22 8.02
CA TRP A 324 6.38 16.57 8.28
C TRP A 324 5.62 17.24 9.41
N MET A 325 4.46 17.84 9.09
CA MET A 325 3.47 18.29 10.05
C MET A 325 2.35 17.27 10.16
N ASP A 326 2.26 16.66 11.35
CA ASP A 326 1.20 15.71 11.69
C ASP A 326 0.00 16.42 12.35
N ALA A 327 -0.96 15.63 12.85
CA ALA A 327 -2.14 16.11 13.57
C ALA A 327 -1.87 16.95 14.81
N SER A 328 -0.65 16.85 15.36
CA SER A 328 -0.27 17.47 16.64
C SER A 328 -0.71 18.93 16.71
N ASP A 329 -1.40 19.29 17.79
CA ASP A 329 -1.95 20.62 18.12
C ASP A 329 -3.03 21.19 17.20
N GLY A 330 -3.41 20.47 16.12
CA GLY A 330 -4.36 20.90 15.11
C GLY A 330 -3.96 22.25 14.48
N TRP A 331 -3.59 22.23 13.22
CA TRP A 331 -3.19 23.41 12.47
C TRP A 331 -4.37 24.22 11.92
N TRP A 332 -5.55 23.61 11.89
CA TRP A 332 -6.78 24.20 11.34
C TRP A 332 -7.50 25.08 12.37
N VAL A 333 -8.36 25.96 11.86
CA VAL A 333 -9.28 26.76 12.68
C VAL A 333 -10.14 25.85 13.53
N LYS A 334 -10.23 26.15 14.80
CA LYS A 334 -11.01 25.39 15.78
C LYS A 334 -12.22 26.18 16.22
N PRO A 335 -13.35 25.52 16.47
CA PRO A 335 -14.50 26.19 17.06
C PRO A 335 -14.19 26.63 18.50
N GLU A 336 -14.58 27.84 18.88
CA GLU A 336 -14.48 28.36 20.25
C GLU A 336 -15.85 28.31 20.94
N PRO A 337 -15.90 28.04 22.27
CA PRO A 337 -14.84 27.62 23.14
C PRO A 337 -14.51 26.12 23.05
N LEU A 338 -13.24 25.74 23.26
CA LEU A 338 -12.81 24.33 23.36
C LEU A 338 -13.10 23.79 24.77
N PRO A 339 -14.15 22.99 25.01
CA PRO A 339 -14.52 22.55 26.36
C PRO A 339 -13.51 21.63 27.03
N TYR A 340 -12.59 21.02 26.24
CA TYR A 340 -11.57 20.12 26.77
C TYR A 340 -10.22 20.78 27.05
N ALA A 341 -10.06 22.09 26.86
CA ALA A 341 -8.80 22.79 27.09
C ALA A 341 -8.22 22.61 28.51
N LYS A 342 -9.01 22.13 29.46
CA LYS A 342 -8.63 21.93 30.87
C LYS A 342 -8.65 20.45 31.32
N THR A 343 -8.79 19.49 30.39
CA THR A 343 -8.86 18.06 30.72
C THR A 343 -7.65 17.29 30.17
N PRO A 344 -7.34 16.08 30.70
CA PRO A 344 -6.32 15.20 30.11
C PRO A 344 -6.57 14.86 28.63
N LEU A 345 -7.80 15.10 28.12
CA LEU A 345 -8.18 14.89 26.72
C LEU A 345 -7.79 16.07 25.82
N ALA A 346 -7.18 17.15 26.35
CA ALA A 346 -6.69 18.27 25.52
C ALA A 346 -5.72 17.84 24.41
N SER A 347 -4.95 16.76 24.64
CA SER A 347 -4.08 16.16 23.61
C SER A 347 -4.83 15.49 22.44
N LEU A 348 -6.15 15.26 22.59
CA LEU A 348 -7.00 14.65 21.58
C LEU A 348 -7.94 15.68 20.90
N VAL A 349 -7.62 16.97 21.01
CA VAL A 349 -8.40 18.05 20.39
C VAL A 349 -8.56 17.82 18.88
N PHE A 350 -7.54 17.28 18.21
CA PHE A 350 -7.61 16.96 16.79
C PHE A 350 -8.75 15.98 16.45
N LEU A 351 -9.08 15.02 17.33
CA LEU A 351 -10.18 14.08 17.11
C LEU A 351 -11.55 14.77 17.04
N ASN A 352 -11.72 15.89 17.72
CA ASN A 352 -12.99 16.53 17.92
C ASN A 352 -13.20 17.78 17.06
N THR A 353 -12.22 18.21 16.29
CA THR A 353 -12.23 19.46 15.53
C THR A 353 -11.93 19.30 14.04
N THR A 354 -11.90 18.05 13.53
CA THR A 354 -11.75 17.76 12.12
C THR A 354 -12.95 18.21 11.28
N GLY A 355 -12.76 18.41 9.98
CA GLY A 355 -13.85 18.70 9.04
C GLY A 355 -13.83 20.11 8.47
N PHE A 356 -12.91 20.96 8.91
CA PHE A 356 -12.67 22.26 8.30
C PHE A 356 -11.16 22.54 8.25
N TRP A 357 -10.61 22.52 7.06
CA TRP A 357 -9.16 22.45 6.84
C TRP A 357 -8.56 23.82 6.47
N GLU A 358 -8.93 24.91 7.16
CA GLU A 358 -8.27 26.21 6.99
C GLU A 358 -7.22 26.43 8.06
N PRO A 359 -6.01 26.90 7.71
CA PRO A 359 -4.99 27.26 8.69
C PRO A 359 -5.49 28.27 9.72
N ASP A 360 -5.22 27.98 10.99
CA ASP A 360 -5.55 28.93 12.07
C ASP A 360 -4.76 30.23 11.90
N PRO A 361 -5.43 31.37 11.63
CA PRO A 361 -4.75 32.62 11.33
C PRO A 361 -4.01 33.23 12.54
N GLU A 362 -4.33 32.82 13.77
CA GLU A 362 -3.58 33.25 14.96
C GLU A 362 -2.25 32.51 15.07
N LYS A 363 -2.25 31.21 14.76
CA LYS A 363 -1.03 30.38 14.78
C LYS A 363 -0.20 30.53 13.51
N PHE A 364 -0.87 30.65 12.36
CA PHE A 364 -0.28 30.68 11.03
C PHE A 364 -0.71 31.92 10.25
N PRO A 365 -0.34 33.14 10.69
CA PRO A 365 -0.84 34.39 10.08
C PRO A 365 -0.39 34.57 8.62
N LYS A 366 0.60 33.81 8.17
CA LYS A 366 1.09 33.77 6.77
C LYS A 366 0.88 32.41 6.09
N GLY A 367 0.12 31.50 6.72
CA GLY A 367 0.01 30.11 6.29
C GLY A 367 1.35 29.35 6.40
N PHE A 368 1.48 28.27 5.60
CA PHE A 368 2.68 27.40 5.59
C PHE A 368 3.66 27.75 4.46
N ALA A 369 3.21 28.54 3.48
CA ALA A 369 3.98 28.84 2.28
C ALA A 369 5.38 29.43 2.56
N PRO A 370 5.60 30.32 3.56
CA PRO A 370 6.94 30.86 3.84
C PRO A 370 7.97 29.79 4.21
N PHE A 371 7.60 28.84 5.08
CA PHE A 371 8.44 27.69 5.40
C PHE A 371 8.60 26.75 4.20
N GLY A 372 7.50 26.48 3.49
CA GLY A 372 7.49 25.61 2.31
C GLY A 372 8.38 26.14 1.19
N ASP A 373 8.39 27.46 0.94
CA ASP A 373 9.26 28.07 -0.07
C ASP A 373 10.75 27.91 0.32
N TRP A 374 11.08 28.14 1.60
CA TRP A 374 12.42 27.92 2.11
C TRP A 374 12.83 26.44 2.01
N ALA A 375 11.97 25.51 2.41
CA ALA A 375 12.23 24.08 2.34
C ALA A 375 12.53 23.62 0.89
N ARG A 376 11.72 24.06 -0.08
CA ARG A 376 11.94 23.74 -1.50
C ARG A 376 13.24 24.31 -2.06
N GLN A 377 13.64 25.53 -1.68
CA GLN A 377 14.94 26.12 -2.07
C GLN A 377 16.12 25.26 -1.59
N HIS A 378 15.94 24.48 -0.50
CA HIS A 378 16.93 23.55 0.03
C HIS A 378 16.71 22.10 -0.42
N GLY A 379 15.79 21.88 -1.36
CA GLY A 379 15.47 20.55 -1.91
C GLY A 379 14.78 19.62 -0.92
N MET A 380 13.98 20.17 -0.02
CA MET A 380 13.11 19.48 0.92
C MET A 380 11.65 19.64 0.50
N LYS A 381 10.79 18.70 0.85
CA LYS A 381 9.34 18.73 0.58
C LYS A 381 8.55 18.82 1.89
N THR A 382 7.36 19.41 1.83
CA THR A 382 6.48 19.56 2.99
C THR A 382 5.36 18.51 2.98
N VAL A 383 5.07 17.92 4.14
CA VAL A 383 3.96 17.00 4.39
C VAL A 383 2.96 17.67 5.31
N LEU A 384 1.69 17.69 4.93
CA LEU A 384 0.60 18.19 5.77
C LEU A 384 -0.46 17.11 5.98
N TRP A 385 -0.83 16.92 7.24
CA TRP A 385 -1.81 15.94 7.69
C TRP A 385 -3.25 16.43 7.51
N PHE A 386 -4.11 15.54 7.03
CA PHE A 386 -5.55 15.71 6.90
C PHE A 386 -6.29 14.46 7.36
N GLU A 387 -7.54 14.61 7.76
CA GLU A 387 -8.48 13.52 8.04
C GLU A 387 -9.86 13.90 7.46
N PRO A 388 -9.98 13.89 6.12
CA PRO A 388 -11.14 14.48 5.44
C PRO A 388 -12.40 13.62 5.51
N GLU A 389 -12.24 12.35 5.85
CA GLU A 389 -13.35 11.41 5.99
C GLU A 389 -14.15 11.62 7.29
N ARG A 390 -13.53 12.21 8.31
CA ARG A 390 -14.16 12.44 9.60
C ARG A 390 -14.48 13.91 9.81
N VAL A 391 -15.69 14.19 10.25
CA VAL A 391 -16.18 15.54 10.57
C VAL A 391 -16.52 15.62 12.05
N GLY A 392 -15.80 16.44 12.77
CA GLY A 392 -15.78 16.69 14.19
C GLY A 392 -16.91 16.14 15.06
N TYR A 393 -16.56 15.92 16.27
CA TYR A 393 -17.36 15.22 17.26
C TYR A 393 -18.57 16.04 17.70
N THR A 394 -19.75 15.46 17.71
CA THR A 394 -20.96 16.07 18.28
C THR A 394 -21.30 15.35 19.59
N SER A 395 -20.78 15.84 20.71
CA SER A 395 -21.29 15.38 22.00
C SER A 395 -22.73 15.88 22.22
N SER A 396 -23.62 14.98 22.63
CA SER A 396 -24.94 15.32 23.14
C SER A 396 -24.90 15.95 24.52
N ALA A 397 -23.71 16.19 25.10
CA ALA A 397 -23.55 16.79 26.42
C ALA A 397 -23.91 18.30 26.40
N PRO A 398 -24.56 18.83 27.44
CA PRO A 398 -24.79 20.27 27.58
C PRO A 398 -23.44 21.02 27.59
N GLY A 399 -23.25 21.96 26.66
CA GLY A 399 -22.00 22.69 26.46
C GLY A 399 -21.04 22.09 25.43
N ALA A 400 -21.51 21.11 24.67
CA ALA A 400 -20.81 20.58 23.51
C ALA A 400 -20.77 21.59 22.37
N TYR A 401 -19.70 21.54 21.63
CA TYR A 401 -19.25 22.42 20.55
C TYR A 401 -20.30 22.99 19.62
N ASP A 402 -20.09 24.20 19.17
CA ASP A 402 -20.52 24.60 17.83
C ASP A 402 -19.79 23.68 16.83
N ARG A 403 -20.57 22.93 16.08
CA ARG A 403 -20.07 21.95 15.10
C ARG A 403 -19.22 22.66 14.06
N PRO A 404 -18.19 22.00 13.47
CA PRO A 404 -17.56 22.52 12.26
C PRO A 404 -18.60 22.94 11.23
N VAL A 405 -18.30 23.98 10.46
CA VAL A 405 -19.23 24.55 9.47
C VAL A 405 -19.90 23.49 8.60
N LEU A 406 -19.16 22.47 8.17
CA LEU A 406 -19.71 21.33 7.42
C LEU A 406 -20.81 20.57 8.17
N ALA A 407 -20.67 20.39 9.47
CA ALA A 407 -21.65 19.66 10.26
C ALA A 407 -22.91 20.49 10.57
N THR A 408 -22.88 21.80 10.37
CA THR A 408 -24.00 22.70 10.58
C THR A 408 -24.68 23.16 9.30
N GLU A 409 -23.88 23.41 8.26
CA GLU A 409 -24.40 23.99 7.00
C GLU A 409 -24.70 22.91 5.94
N HIS A 410 -24.03 21.74 6.03
CA HIS A 410 -24.10 20.63 5.07
C HIS A 410 -24.32 19.28 5.73
N THR A 411 -25.33 19.18 6.58
CA THR A 411 -25.68 17.92 7.25
C THR A 411 -26.04 16.80 6.27
N GLU A 412 -26.54 17.16 5.08
CA GLU A 412 -26.85 16.22 4.00
C GLU A 412 -25.60 15.53 3.41
N TRP A 413 -24.41 16.08 3.63
CA TRP A 413 -23.14 15.50 3.18
C TRP A 413 -22.52 14.53 4.18
N LEU A 414 -23.22 14.26 5.30
CA LEU A 414 -22.69 13.41 6.35
C LEU A 414 -23.41 12.06 6.38
N LEU A 415 -22.65 11.01 6.68
CA LEU A 415 -23.18 9.72 7.08
C LEU A 415 -23.56 9.80 8.56
N HIS A 416 -24.83 9.59 8.86
CA HIS A 416 -25.35 9.59 10.22
C HIS A 416 -25.57 8.16 10.69
N GLY A 417 -24.76 7.70 11.67
CA GLY A 417 -25.02 6.44 12.34
C GLY A 417 -26.08 6.60 13.42
N GLU A 418 -27.30 6.08 13.24
CA GLU A 418 -28.26 5.94 14.34
C GLU A 418 -27.73 5.08 15.51
N LEU A 419 -26.70 4.26 15.25
CA LEU A 419 -26.19 3.26 16.20
C LEU A 419 -25.01 3.74 17.06
N PHE A 420 -24.32 4.83 16.69
CA PHE A 420 -23.05 5.23 17.32
C PHE A 420 -22.93 6.75 17.59
N GLY A 421 -23.96 7.42 17.83
CA GLY A 421 -24.23 8.73 18.48
C GLY A 421 -23.23 9.88 18.42
N GLU A 422 -21.97 9.68 18.08
CA GLU A 422 -20.94 10.66 18.36
C GLU A 422 -19.90 10.89 17.22
N GLU A 423 -19.76 10.01 16.24
CA GLU A 423 -18.88 10.21 15.09
C GLU A 423 -19.67 10.47 13.81
N CYS A 424 -19.31 11.52 13.08
CA CYS A 424 -19.82 11.79 11.75
C CYS A 424 -18.74 11.55 10.72
N TYR A 425 -19.12 10.88 9.62
CA TYR A 425 -18.23 10.68 8.47
C TYR A 425 -18.74 11.45 7.26
N PHE A 426 -17.82 12.08 6.56
CA PHE A 426 -18.13 12.78 5.32
C PHE A 426 -18.52 11.76 4.24
N ASN A 427 -19.65 11.98 3.55
CA ASN A 427 -20.15 11.05 2.56
C ASN A 427 -19.43 11.19 1.22
N LEU A 428 -18.29 10.54 1.06
CA LEU A 428 -17.53 10.52 -0.20
C LEU A 428 -18.31 9.89 -1.37
N GLY A 429 -19.38 9.17 -1.08
CA GLY A 429 -20.29 8.61 -2.10
C GLY A 429 -21.29 9.60 -2.65
N ASP A 430 -21.48 10.78 -2.02
CA ASP A 430 -22.33 11.85 -2.54
C ASP A 430 -21.55 12.71 -3.55
N PRO A 431 -22.04 12.87 -4.79
CA PRO A 431 -21.33 13.63 -5.82
C PRO A 431 -21.09 15.10 -5.50
N ALA A 432 -22.03 15.78 -4.80
CA ALA A 432 -21.93 17.20 -4.46
C ALA A 432 -20.89 17.39 -3.33
N ALA A 433 -20.98 16.56 -2.29
CA ALA A 433 -20.01 16.52 -1.20
C ALA A 433 -18.60 16.25 -1.72
N LEU A 434 -18.43 15.22 -2.53
CA LEU A 434 -17.14 14.87 -3.12
C LEU A 434 -16.56 15.98 -4.01
N SER A 435 -17.41 16.64 -4.81
CA SER A 435 -16.97 17.77 -5.65
C SER A 435 -16.43 18.92 -4.81
N TRP A 436 -17.17 19.29 -3.77
CA TRP A 436 -16.74 20.33 -2.84
C TRP A 436 -15.40 19.98 -2.17
N LEU A 437 -15.27 18.76 -1.65
CA LEU A 437 -14.04 18.32 -0.96
C LEU A 437 -12.82 18.34 -1.89
N LYS A 438 -12.98 17.88 -3.13
CA LYS A 438 -11.93 17.93 -4.15
C LYS A 438 -11.46 19.36 -4.41
N ASP A 439 -12.38 20.30 -4.53
CA ASP A 439 -12.07 21.71 -4.79
C ASP A 439 -11.42 22.35 -3.57
N HIS A 440 -11.95 22.09 -2.38
CA HIS A 440 -11.44 22.63 -1.12
C HIS A 440 -10.01 22.17 -0.83
N LEU A 441 -9.76 20.87 -0.83
CA LEU A 441 -8.42 20.32 -0.56
C LEU A 441 -7.41 20.73 -1.64
N SER A 442 -7.80 20.75 -2.92
CA SER A 442 -6.91 21.21 -3.99
C SER A 442 -6.50 22.67 -3.79
N THR A 443 -7.45 23.53 -3.38
CA THR A 443 -7.18 24.95 -3.11
C THR A 443 -6.20 25.14 -1.96
N ILE A 444 -6.35 24.38 -0.87
CA ILE A 444 -5.43 24.45 0.27
C ILE A 444 -4.04 23.96 -0.12
N LEU A 445 -3.95 22.78 -0.75
CA LEU A 445 -2.67 22.21 -1.16
C LEU A 445 -1.88 23.13 -2.11
N GLU A 446 -2.57 23.87 -2.98
CA GLU A 446 -1.97 24.84 -3.88
C GLU A 446 -1.57 26.12 -3.17
N ARG A 447 -2.50 26.72 -2.41
CA ARG A 447 -2.28 27.98 -1.68
C ARG A 447 -1.16 27.86 -0.67
N GLU A 448 -1.16 26.78 0.11
CA GLU A 448 -0.14 26.51 1.14
C GLU A 448 1.12 25.86 0.59
N LYS A 449 1.15 25.54 -0.70
CA LYS A 449 2.31 24.96 -1.41
C LYS A 449 2.78 23.64 -0.78
N ILE A 450 1.84 22.75 -0.44
CA ILE A 450 2.12 21.45 0.16
C ILE A 450 2.52 20.45 -0.92
N ASP A 451 3.59 19.69 -0.69
CA ASP A 451 4.14 18.71 -1.64
C ASP A 451 3.60 17.31 -1.41
N TRP A 452 3.25 16.98 -0.16
CA TRP A 452 2.68 15.69 0.25
C TRP A 452 1.36 15.89 0.99
N TYR A 453 0.35 15.20 0.52
CA TYR A 453 -0.94 15.08 1.19
C TYR A 453 -0.93 13.82 2.06
N ARG A 454 -0.90 13.97 3.38
CA ARG A 454 -1.05 12.86 4.32
C ARG A 454 -2.50 12.73 4.70
N GLU A 455 -3.11 11.61 4.30
CA GLU A 455 -4.47 11.29 4.71
C GLU A 455 -4.46 10.25 5.81
N ASP A 456 -5.14 10.57 6.88
CA ASP A 456 -5.36 9.68 8.02
C ASP A 456 -6.85 9.35 8.19
N LEU A 457 -7.12 8.29 8.92
CA LEU A 457 -8.44 7.90 9.39
C LEU A 457 -8.30 7.30 10.78
N ASN A 458 -8.54 8.13 11.80
CA ASN A 458 -8.48 7.69 13.19
C ASN A 458 -9.80 7.08 13.66
N THR A 459 -9.90 6.73 14.95
CA THR A 459 -11.10 6.15 15.57
C THR A 459 -11.54 4.81 14.97
N GLY A 460 -12.82 4.44 15.14
CA GLY A 460 -13.38 3.16 14.71
C GLY A 460 -13.46 2.95 13.20
N GLY A 461 -13.50 4.06 12.43
CA GLY A 461 -13.72 4.04 10.98
C GLY A 461 -15.18 3.87 10.57
N PRO A 462 -15.54 4.02 9.28
CA PRO A 462 -16.89 4.24 8.79
C PRO A 462 -17.75 2.97 8.59
N TYR A 463 -17.27 1.80 9.00
CA TYR A 463 -17.98 0.52 8.74
C TYR A 463 -19.45 0.51 9.21
N ASN A 464 -19.70 1.02 10.41
CA ASN A 464 -21.03 1.00 10.99
C ASN A 464 -21.94 2.06 10.35
N GLU A 465 -21.36 3.22 10.02
CA GLU A 465 -22.05 4.33 9.36
C GLU A 465 -22.49 3.95 7.95
N TRP A 466 -21.66 3.23 7.20
CA TRP A 466 -22.07 2.67 5.90
C TRP A 466 -23.28 1.76 6.03
N ARG A 467 -23.29 0.88 7.02
CA ARG A 467 -24.39 -0.05 7.27
C ARG A 467 -25.67 0.69 7.71
N SER A 468 -25.53 1.66 8.61
CA SER A 468 -26.66 2.48 9.07
C SER A 468 -27.29 3.25 7.91
N ASN A 469 -26.47 3.86 7.06
CA ASN A 469 -26.94 4.57 5.89
C ASN A 469 -27.64 3.64 4.87
N ASP A 470 -27.12 2.44 4.65
CA ASP A 470 -27.80 1.42 3.84
C ASP A 470 -29.20 1.10 4.38
N GLU A 471 -29.38 0.97 5.70
CA GLU A 471 -30.68 0.70 6.31
C GLU A 471 -31.63 1.92 6.25
N VAL A 472 -31.11 3.14 6.38
CA VAL A 472 -31.88 4.37 6.18
C VAL A 472 -32.39 4.45 4.74
N GLU A 473 -31.52 4.25 3.76
CA GLU A 473 -31.89 4.25 2.34
C GLU A 473 -32.88 3.13 2.00
N LYS A 474 -32.74 1.96 2.59
CA LYS A 474 -33.70 0.84 2.43
C LYS A 474 -35.07 1.20 3.00
N LYS A 475 -35.15 1.80 4.21
CA LYS A 475 -36.42 2.23 4.80
C LYS A 475 -37.10 3.31 3.93
N LYS A 476 -36.31 4.25 3.39
CA LYS A 476 -36.79 5.35 2.55
C LYS A 476 -37.30 4.90 1.20
N THR A 477 -36.71 3.90 0.58
CA THR A 477 -36.97 3.49 -0.80
C THR A 477 -37.71 2.16 -0.94
N GLY A 478 -37.71 1.34 0.09
CA GLY A 478 -38.21 -0.05 0.03
C GLY A 478 -37.26 -1.01 -0.71
N LEU A 479 -36.09 -0.54 -1.21
CA LEU A 479 -35.16 -1.35 -1.97
C LEU A 479 -34.04 -1.90 -1.08
N PRO A 480 -33.54 -3.13 -1.32
CA PRO A 480 -32.32 -3.62 -0.68
C PRO A 480 -31.13 -2.74 -1.13
N ARG A 481 -30.32 -2.27 -0.17
CA ARG A 481 -29.21 -1.35 -0.41
C ARG A 481 -27.89 -1.79 0.26
N ALA A 482 -27.81 -2.99 0.84
CA ALA A 482 -26.68 -3.41 1.65
C ALA A 482 -25.38 -3.46 0.85
N GLY A 483 -24.38 -2.69 1.28
CA GLY A 483 -23.06 -2.54 0.69
C GLY A 483 -22.93 -1.44 -0.36
N LEU A 484 -24.01 -0.75 -0.72
CA LEU A 484 -23.94 0.34 -1.71
C LEU A 484 -23.30 1.60 -1.14
N THR A 485 -23.60 1.96 0.11
CA THR A 485 -22.99 3.13 0.73
C THR A 485 -21.46 2.99 0.77
N GLU A 486 -20.96 1.84 1.19
CA GLU A 486 -19.53 1.55 1.13
C GLU A 486 -18.99 1.63 -0.30
N ASN A 487 -19.68 1.00 -1.26
CA ASN A 487 -19.21 0.94 -2.64
C ASN A 487 -19.06 2.33 -3.27
N PHE A 488 -20.05 3.19 -3.10
CA PHE A 488 -19.98 4.57 -3.60
C PHE A 488 -18.94 5.40 -2.85
N TYR A 489 -18.84 5.20 -1.54
CA TYR A 489 -17.83 5.85 -0.70
C TYR A 489 -16.41 5.52 -1.16
N ILE A 490 -16.10 4.24 -1.39
CA ILE A 490 -14.79 3.80 -1.87
C ILE A 490 -14.49 4.33 -3.27
N GLN A 491 -15.46 4.33 -4.18
CA GLN A 491 -15.30 4.95 -5.49
C GLN A 491 -14.99 6.45 -5.35
N GLY A 492 -15.68 7.15 -4.45
CA GLY A 492 -15.42 8.56 -4.14
C GLY A 492 -14.04 8.81 -3.56
N HIS A 493 -13.59 7.98 -2.61
CA HIS A 493 -12.26 8.05 -2.02
C HIS A 493 -11.14 7.89 -3.07
N LEU A 494 -11.24 6.87 -3.93
CA LEU A 494 -10.28 6.68 -5.02
C LEU A 494 -10.30 7.87 -5.99
N ALA A 495 -11.49 8.38 -6.33
CA ALA A 495 -11.66 9.55 -7.21
C ALA A 495 -11.15 10.85 -6.57
N LEU A 496 -11.19 10.98 -5.24
CA LEU A 496 -10.55 12.10 -4.52
C LEU A 496 -9.04 12.10 -4.75
N TRP A 497 -8.37 11.01 -4.44
CA TRP A 497 -6.93 10.90 -4.58
C TRP A 497 -6.46 11.04 -6.04
N ASP A 498 -7.17 10.43 -6.99
CA ASP A 498 -6.88 10.58 -8.41
C ASP A 498 -7.03 12.04 -8.87
N THR A 499 -8.05 12.77 -8.35
CA THR A 499 -8.26 14.18 -8.67
C THR A 499 -7.16 15.07 -8.09
N LEU A 500 -6.78 14.89 -6.81
CA LEU A 500 -5.71 15.65 -6.18
C LEU A 500 -4.39 15.52 -6.95
N ARG A 501 -4.02 14.28 -7.33
CA ARG A 501 -2.82 14.01 -8.13
C ARG A 501 -2.89 14.59 -9.54
N ALA A 502 -4.07 14.53 -10.18
CA ALA A 502 -4.25 15.09 -11.52
C ALA A 502 -4.19 16.62 -11.54
N ARG A 503 -4.73 17.28 -10.51
CA ARG A 503 -4.72 18.76 -10.39
C ARG A 503 -3.36 19.30 -9.98
N LYS A 504 -2.59 18.54 -9.21
CA LYS A 504 -1.25 18.90 -8.76
C LYS A 504 -0.25 17.81 -9.19
N PRO A 505 0.26 17.86 -10.44
CA PRO A 505 1.31 16.94 -10.87
C PRO A 505 2.51 17.00 -9.93
N GLY A 506 3.03 15.82 -9.56
CA GLY A 506 4.11 15.71 -8.57
C GLY A 506 3.63 15.63 -7.11
N LEU A 507 2.34 15.84 -6.82
CA LEU A 507 1.78 15.58 -5.49
C LEU A 507 1.96 14.11 -5.12
N LEU A 508 2.51 13.88 -3.94
CA LEU A 508 2.60 12.56 -3.33
C LEU A 508 1.56 12.42 -2.23
N ILE A 509 1.09 11.20 -2.04
CA ILE A 509 0.10 10.87 -1.01
C ILE A 509 0.73 9.90 -0.02
N ASP A 510 0.58 10.19 1.27
CA ASP A 510 0.84 9.28 2.37
C ASP A 510 -0.47 8.67 2.86
N SER A 511 -0.56 7.35 2.82
CA SER A 511 -1.71 6.60 3.29
C SER A 511 -1.54 6.24 4.76
N CYS A 512 -2.35 6.84 5.60
CA CYS A 512 -2.52 6.47 7.00
C CYS A 512 -3.99 6.17 7.30
N ALA A 513 -4.23 5.23 8.19
CA ALA A 513 -5.56 4.97 8.75
C ALA A 513 -5.41 4.42 10.17
N SER A 514 -4.89 5.24 11.10
CA SER A 514 -4.30 4.84 12.36
C SER A 514 -3.12 3.88 12.10
N GLY A 515 -2.08 4.36 11.44
CA GLY A 515 -0.97 3.56 10.93
C GLY A 515 -1.30 2.82 9.62
N GLY A 516 -0.79 1.62 9.46
CA GLY A 516 -0.80 0.83 8.22
C GLY A 516 -2.10 0.09 7.92
N ARG A 517 -3.26 0.63 8.33
CA ARG A 517 -4.54 -0.10 8.20
C ARG A 517 -5.28 0.13 6.87
N ARG A 518 -4.67 0.84 5.89
CA ARG A 518 -5.22 1.04 4.54
C ARG A 518 -4.14 0.87 3.47
N ASN A 519 -3.48 -0.29 3.47
CA ASN A 519 -2.38 -0.62 2.56
C ASN A 519 -2.79 -1.67 1.52
N ASP A 520 -4.06 -1.69 1.08
CA ASP A 520 -4.48 -2.48 -0.07
C ASP A 520 -3.89 -1.94 -1.39
N LEU A 521 -3.93 -2.75 -2.44
CA LEU A 521 -3.23 -2.42 -3.69
C LEU A 521 -3.78 -1.17 -4.39
N GLU A 522 -5.08 -0.88 -4.28
CA GLU A 522 -5.66 0.33 -4.87
C GLU A 522 -5.16 1.60 -4.17
N SER A 523 -5.05 1.56 -2.84
CA SER A 523 -4.43 2.64 -2.07
C SER A 523 -2.96 2.80 -2.44
N MET A 524 -2.22 1.69 -2.52
CA MET A 524 -0.77 1.72 -2.77
C MET A 524 -0.38 2.13 -4.20
N ARG A 525 -1.27 2.03 -5.17
CA ARG A 525 -1.07 2.62 -6.51
C ARG A 525 -1.06 4.14 -6.50
N ARG A 526 -1.63 4.75 -5.50
CA ARG A 526 -1.82 6.20 -5.36
C ARG A 526 -0.94 6.82 -4.30
N ALA A 527 -0.52 6.02 -3.31
CA ALA A 527 0.11 6.47 -2.09
C ALA A 527 1.26 5.55 -1.65
N VAL A 528 2.02 6.00 -0.67
CA VAL A 528 2.99 5.20 0.08
C VAL A 528 2.70 5.34 1.57
N PRO A 529 2.99 4.35 2.43
CA PRO A 529 2.83 4.47 3.88
C PRO A 529 4.09 5.08 4.51
N LEU A 530 4.06 6.37 4.88
CA LEU A 530 5.15 7.02 5.60
C LEU A 530 5.21 6.60 7.09
N LEU A 531 4.12 6.06 7.62
CA LEU A 531 4.04 5.46 8.96
C LEU A 531 3.40 4.08 8.83
N ARG A 532 4.21 3.03 8.99
CA ARG A 532 3.74 1.65 8.82
C ARG A 532 2.74 1.19 9.89
N SER A 533 2.83 1.73 11.12
CA SER A 533 1.95 1.36 12.25
C SER A 533 2.09 2.38 13.38
N ASP A 534 0.99 2.69 14.06
CA ASP A 534 0.99 3.50 15.30
C ASP A 534 1.69 2.78 16.48
N TYR A 535 1.96 1.48 16.35
CA TYR A 535 2.73 0.73 17.32
C TYR A 535 4.11 1.33 17.60
N GLU A 536 4.64 2.16 16.71
CA GLU A 536 5.91 2.88 16.94
C GLU A 536 5.84 3.85 18.12
N MET A 537 4.63 4.22 18.56
CA MET A 537 4.40 5.07 19.74
C MET A 537 4.19 4.27 21.04
N THR A 538 4.22 2.93 20.97
CA THR A 538 3.96 2.06 22.12
C THR A 538 5.02 2.16 23.21
N THR A 539 4.60 1.85 24.45
CA THR A 539 5.47 1.69 25.63
C THR A 539 5.74 0.24 25.97
N ASP A 540 5.29 -0.72 25.17
CA ASP A 540 5.44 -2.15 25.41
C ASP A 540 6.90 -2.55 25.65
N ALA A 541 7.13 -3.52 26.51
CA ALA A 541 8.48 -3.96 26.87
C ALA A 541 9.20 -4.71 25.72
N ASP A 542 8.44 -5.39 24.84
CA ASP A 542 8.92 -6.16 23.71
C ASP A 542 8.79 -5.42 22.36
N LYS A 543 8.68 -4.09 22.39
CA LYS A 543 8.43 -3.28 21.20
C LYS A 543 9.49 -3.43 20.11
N PHE A 544 10.76 -3.59 20.47
CA PHE A 544 11.84 -3.70 19.48
C PHE A 544 11.78 -5.02 18.74
N GLU A 545 11.42 -6.12 19.42
CA GLU A 545 11.13 -7.40 18.78
C GLU A 545 9.91 -7.30 17.85
N GLY A 546 8.92 -6.49 18.22
CA GLY A 546 7.78 -6.13 17.39
C GLY A 546 8.23 -5.36 16.14
N PHE A 547 9.01 -4.29 16.29
CA PHE A 547 9.54 -3.47 15.16
C PHE A 547 10.36 -4.30 14.17
N GLN A 548 11.22 -5.19 14.68
CA GLN A 548 11.99 -6.14 13.87
C GLN A 548 11.06 -7.10 13.11
N GLY A 549 10.02 -7.61 13.78
CA GLY A 549 9.01 -8.49 13.18
C GLY A 549 8.21 -7.79 12.08
N GLN A 550 7.85 -6.53 12.28
CA GLN A 550 7.15 -5.70 11.27
C GLN A 550 8.02 -5.48 10.02
N THR A 551 9.30 -5.13 10.21
CA THR A 551 10.25 -5.01 9.10
C THR A 551 10.39 -6.31 8.33
N TYR A 552 10.52 -7.44 9.04
CA TYR A 552 10.63 -8.77 8.44
C TYR A 552 9.41 -9.10 7.55
N GLY A 553 8.20 -8.87 8.03
CA GLY A 553 6.98 -9.21 7.31
C GLY A 553 6.69 -8.27 6.13
N LEU A 554 6.74 -6.95 6.34
CA LEU A 554 6.47 -5.97 5.30
C LEU A 554 7.46 -6.06 4.13
N SER A 555 8.73 -6.38 4.40
CA SER A 555 9.77 -6.47 3.38
C SER A 555 9.50 -7.54 2.32
N PHE A 556 8.64 -8.52 2.57
CA PHE A 556 8.19 -9.44 1.53
C PHE A 556 7.29 -8.77 0.48
N TRP A 557 6.50 -7.77 0.89
CA TRP A 557 5.41 -7.22 0.07
C TRP A 557 5.71 -5.85 -0.49
N PHE A 558 6.32 -4.97 0.31
CA PHE A 558 6.55 -3.58 -0.05
C PHE A 558 8.04 -3.24 -0.08
N PRO A 559 8.52 -2.64 -1.17
CA PRO A 559 9.87 -2.07 -1.20
C PRO A 559 9.98 -0.75 -0.42
N PHE A 560 8.85 -0.05 -0.19
CA PHE A 560 8.81 1.20 0.57
C PHE A 560 7.75 1.16 1.67
N TYR A 561 8.14 1.52 2.86
CA TYR A 561 7.31 1.83 4.02
C TYR A 561 8.13 2.72 4.96
N GLY A 562 7.45 3.44 5.86
CA GLY A 562 8.12 4.42 6.72
C GLY A 562 7.80 4.27 8.19
N GLY A 563 8.52 5.05 8.99
CA GLY A 563 8.34 5.15 10.42
C GLY A 563 9.27 6.18 11.06
N LEU A 564 9.16 6.32 12.39
CA LEU A 564 9.85 7.30 13.18
C LEU A 564 10.55 6.65 14.37
N SER A 565 11.71 7.16 14.77
CA SER A 565 12.42 6.74 15.97
C SER A 565 12.53 7.87 16.98
N ARG A 566 12.34 7.55 18.25
CA ARG A 566 12.62 8.43 19.39
C ARG A 566 13.78 7.90 20.24
N PHE A 567 14.50 6.91 19.75
CA PHE A 567 15.49 6.13 20.50
C PHE A 567 16.89 6.40 19.98
N GLY A 568 17.85 6.60 20.88
CA GLY A 568 19.24 6.92 20.53
C GLY A 568 20.20 5.72 20.57
N ASP A 569 19.81 4.61 21.19
CA ASP A 569 20.59 3.39 21.25
C ASP A 569 20.61 2.67 19.89
N PRO A 570 21.77 2.15 19.40
CA PRO A 570 21.86 1.50 18.11
C PRO A 570 20.95 0.28 17.93
N TYR A 571 20.74 -0.55 18.95
CA TYR A 571 19.80 -1.66 18.85
C TYR A 571 18.37 -1.15 18.61
N GLU A 572 18.02 -0.07 19.28
CA GLU A 572 16.69 0.51 19.26
C GLU A 572 16.38 1.17 17.91
N TYR A 573 17.20 2.14 17.47
CA TYR A 573 16.91 2.85 16.22
C TYR A 573 17.15 1.97 14.98
N ARG A 574 18.12 1.03 15.01
CA ARG A 574 18.33 0.08 13.90
C ARG A 574 17.14 -0.87 13.72
N SER A 575 16.38 -1.16 14.79
CA SER A 575 15.11 -1.90 14.69
C SER A 575 14.03 -1.15 13.91
N LEU A 576 14.21 0.16 13.70
CA LEU A 576 13.30 1.06 13.00
C LEU A 576 13.87 1.64 11.70
N ILE A 577 15.13 1.32 11.31
CA ILE A 577 15.64 1.75 9.99
C ILE A 577 14.84 1.06 8.90
N MET A 578 14.20 1.87 8.06
CA MET A 578 13.39 1.46 6.92
C MET A 578 13.47 2.53 5.82
N PRO A 579 12.91 2.30 4.62
CA PRO A 579 13.02 3.23 3.49
C PRO A 579 12.53 4.66 3.74
N GLY A 580 11.46 4.85 4.51
CA GLY A 580 11.07 6.14 5.08
C GLY A 580 11.44 6.15 6.56
N PHE A 581 12.36 7.00 6.99
CA PHE A 581 12.84 7.00 8.37
C PHE A 581 13.11 8.42 8.87
N GLY A 582 12.88 8.63 10.16
CA GLY A 582 13.24 9.88 10.85
C GLY A 582 13.59 9.63 12.30
N MET A 583 14.28 10.57 12.94
CA MET A 583 14.66 10.47 14.34
C MET A 583 14.42 11.78 15.07
N HIS A 584 13.70 11.71 16.19
CA HIS A 584 13.30 12.88 16.97
C HIS A 584 13.81 12.83 18.40
N GLY A 585 13.99 14.01 19.02
CA GLY A 585 14.28 14.15 20.45
C GLY A 585 15.69 13.68 20.86
N GLN A 586 16.60 13.42 19.91
CA GLN A 586 17.95 12.97 20.16
C GLN A 586 18.99 14.05 19.93
N SER A 587 20.19 13.89 20.51
CA SER A 587 21.31 14.80 20.27
C SER A 587 21.79 14.72 18.81
N LEU A 588 22.28 15.83 18.29
CA LEU A 588 22.71 15.94 16.90
C LEU A 588 23.74 14.88 16.45
N PRO A 589 24.76 14.51 17.27
CA PRO A 589 25.67 13.43 16.91
C PRO A 589 24.99 12.07 16.74
N VAL A 590 23.98 11.75 17.56
CA VAL A 590 23.21 10.51 17.47
C VAL A 590 22.36 10.50 16.19
N VAL A 591 21.65 11.60 15.93
CA VAL A 591 20.87 11.78 14.69
C VAL A 591 21.76 11.64 13.47
N LYS A 592 22.97 12.27 13.49
CA LYS A 592 23.91 12.18 12.36
C LYS A 592 24.38 10.76 12.09
N LYS A 593 24.71 10.00 13.14
CA LYS A 593 25.10 8.60 12.99
C LYS A 593 23.96 7.79 12.36
N ALA A 594 22.73 7.91 12.88
CA ALA A 594 21.57 7.20 12.35
C ALA A 594 21.26 7.64 10.91
N TYR A 595 21.40 8.93 10.58
CA TYR A 595 21.23 9.45 9.22
C TYR A 595 22.24 8.85 8.24
N ASP A 596 23.51 8.75 8.62
CA ASP A 596 24.57 8.20 7.77
C ASP A 596 24.34 6.69 7.52
N GLU A 597 23.96 5.94 8.55
CA GLU A 597 23.56 4.53 8.41
C GLU A 597 22.33 4.40 7.51
N PHE A 598 21.30 5.20 7.72
CA PHE A 598 20.10 5.21 6.90
C PHE A 598 20.43 5.45 5.41
N ARG A 599 21.25 6.44 5.09
CA ARG A 599 21.63 6.77 3.70
C ARG A 599 22.39 5.64 3.00
N ARG A 600 23.01 4.73 3.75
CA ARG A 600 23.68 3.53 3.22
C ARG A 600 22.70 2.36 3.05
N VAL A 601 21.80 2.18 4.00
CA VAL A 601 20.90 1.01 4.10
C VAL A 601 19.64 1.16 3.23
N ALA A 602 18.94 2.28 3.37
CA ALA A 602 17.60 2.46 2.81
C ALA A 602 17.52 2.34 1.27
N PRO A 603 18.50 2.82 0.47
CA PRO A 603 18.49 2.58 -0.97
C PRO A 603 18.46 1.10 -1.34
N LEU A 604 19.20 0.26 -0.60
CA LEU A 604 19.25 -1.18 -0.82
C LEU A 604 17.96 -1.88 -0.37
N MET A 605 17.25 -1.33 0.63
CA MET A 605 15.94 -1.85 1.02
C MET A 605 14.87 -1.63 -0.07
N ILE A 606 14.97 -0.54 -0.84
CA ILE A 606 14.06 -0.25 -1.95
C ILE A 606 14.42 -1.06 -3.19
N GLU A 607 15.68 -1.00 -3.62
CA GLU A 607 16.13 -1.57 -4.89
C GLU A 607 16.43 -3.06 -4.81
N GLY A 608 16.78 -3.55 -3.62
CA GLY A 608 17.28 -4.90 -3.43
C GLY A 608 16.18 -5.97 -3.31
N ASP A 609 16.56 -7.18 -3.71
CA ASP A 609 15.83 -8.40 -3.40
C ASP A 609 15.96 -8.71 -1.91
N TYR A 610 14.83 -9.06 -1.29
CA TYR A 610 14.77 -9.36 0.13
C TYR A 610 14.92 -10.85 0.42
N TYR A 611 15.83 -11.20 1.32
CA TYR A 611 16.04 -12.57 1.77
C TYR A 611 16.05 -12.64 3.30
N PRO A 612 15.09 -13.29 3.95
CA PRO A 612 15.20 -13.62 5.37
C PRO A 612 16.34 -14.60 5.59
N LEU A 613 17.19 -14.34 6.57
CA LEU A 613 18.33 -15.20 6.92
C LEU A 613 18.06 -16.06 8.16
N THR A 614 17.01 -15.75 8.88
CA THR A 614 16.47 -16.54 10.00
C THR A 614 14.97 -16.75 9.80
N PRO A 615 14.35 -17.78 10.40
CA PRO A 615 12.90 -17.87 10.46
C PRO A 615 12.28 -16.67 11.19
N TYR A 616 11.05 -16.32 10.81
CA TYR A 616 10.26 -15.32 11.57
C TYR A 616 10.09 -15.77 13.01
N ASN A 617 10.46 -14.91 13.95
CA ASN A 617 10.22 -15.13 15.36
C ASN A 617 10.20 -13.78 16.12
N ARG A 618 9.64 -13.77 17.33
CA ARG A 618 9.69 -12.66 18.29
C ARG A 618 10.27 -13.09 19.65
N ALA A 619 10.83 -14.30 19.72
CA ALA A 619 11.38 -14.84 20.94
C ALA A 619 12.61 -14.03 21.39
N PRO A 620 12.67 -13.61 22.68
CA PRO A 620 13.76 -12.76 23.16
C PRO A 620 15.12 -13.46 23.24
N ASP A 621 15.16 -14.79 23.09
CA ASP A 621 16.33 -15.64 23.12
C ASP A 621 16.81 -16.10 21.72
N GLN A 622 16.23 -15.54 20.64
CA GLN A 622 16.56 -15.89 19.27
C GLN A 622 17.19 -14.71 18.53
N TRP A 623 18.01 -15.02 17.54
CA TRP A 623 18.41 -14.06 16.52
C TRP A 623 17.27 -13.77 15.54
N ILE A 624 17.29 -12.56 14.96
CA ILE A 624 16.58 -12.26 13.72
C ILE A 624 17.52 -11.53 12.77
N ALA A 625 17.53 -11.92 11.49
CA ALA A 625 18.39 -11.33 10.48
C ALA A 625 17.76 -11.41 9.09
N TRP A 626 18.12 -10.46 8.25
CA TRP A 626 17.72 -10.39 6.85
C TRP A 626 18.79 -9.72 5.99
N GLN A 627 18.67 -9.96 4.68
CA GLN A 627 19.54 -9.44 3.65
C GLN A 627 18.70 -8.67 2.61
N PHE A 628 19.25 -7.58 2.09
CA PHE A 628 18.82 -6.95 0.84
C PHE A 628 19.99 -6.98 -0.14
N HIS A 629 19.75 -7.51 -1.34
CA HIS A 629 20.75 -7.67 -2.40
C HIS A 629 20.32 -6.95 -3.66
N ASP A 630 21.11 -5.99 -4.12
CA ASP A 630 20.92 -5.32 -5.41
C ASP A 630 21.69 -6.10 -6.49
N PRO A 631 21.01 -6.86 -7.35
CA PRO A 631 21.67 -7.68 -8.36
C PRO A 631 22.35 -6.86 -9.46
N ALA A 632 21.90 -5.62 -9.70
CA ALA A 632 22.49 -4.75 -10.70
C ALA A 632 23.85 -4.21 -10.28
N LYS A 633 24.05 -4.02 -8.96
CA LYS A 633 25.31 -3.56 -8.37
C LYS A 633 26.16 -4.70 -7.83
N ASP A 634 25.61 -5.90 -7.77
CA ASP A 634 26.17 -7.08 -7.09
C ASP A 634 26.69 -6.72 -5.68
N ALA A 635 25.82 -6.05 -4.93
CA ALA A 635 26.08 -5.49 -3.61
C ALA A 635 24.83 -5.57 -2.73
N GLY A 636 25.02 -5.50 -1.43
CA GLY A 636 23.87 -5.53 -0.53
C GLY A 636 24.21 -5.24 0.92
N ILE A 637 23.21 -5.40 1.75
CA ILE A 637 23.33 -5.28 3.20
C ILE A 637 22.75 -6.50 3.89
N LEU A 638 23.26 -6.73 5.09
CA LEU A 638 22.74 -7.66 6.07
C LEU A 638 22.50 -6.89 7.37
N GLN A 639 21.31 -7.06 7.97
CA GLN A 639 21.00 -6.57 9.30
C GLN A 639 20.73 -7.77 10.21
N ALA A 640 21.38 -7.79 11.38
CA ALA A 640 21.21 -8.86 12.37
C ALA A 640 21.05 -8.29 13.77
N PHE A 641 20.13 -8.90 14.54
CA PHE A 641 19.78 -8.49 15.89
C PHE A 641 19.96 -9.68 16.83
N ARG A 642 20.89 -9.54 17.78
CA ARG A 642 21.04 -10.44 18.91
C ARG A 642 20.14 -9.93 20.04
N ARG A 643 19.05 -10.64 20.30
CA ARG A 643 18.08 -10.21 21.32
C ARG A 643 18.56 -10.42 22.74
N GLY A 644 17.89 -9.78 23.71
CA GLY A 644 18.38 -9.59 25.07
C GLY A 644 18.58 -10.86 25.91
N LYS A 645 17.93 -11.98 25.57
CA LYS A 645 18.11 -13.28 26.27
C LYS A 645 18.87 -14.32 25.45
N ASN A 646 19.35 -13.94 24.26
CA ASN A 646 20.09 -14.84 23.39
C ASN A 646 21.48 -15.10 23.95
N LYS A 647 21.87 -16.38 24.02
CA LYS A 647 23.16 -16.83 24.56
C LYS A 647 24.21 -17.10 23.46
N GLU A 648 23.79 -17.20 22.21
CA GLU A 648 24.66 -17.47 21.08
C GLU A 648 25.36 -16.19 20.64
N LEU A 649 26.70 -16.19 20.64
CA LEU A 649 27.51 -15.03 20.27
C LEU A 649 27.59 -14.83 18.76
N GLU A 650 27.39 -15.90 18.02
CA GLU A 650 27.57 -15.97 16.56
C GLU A 650 26.27 -16.35 15.88
N LEU A 651 26.06 -15.85 14.69
CA LEU A 651 24.97 -16.22 13.80
C LEU A 651 25.55 -16.77 12.49
N ALA A 652 25.18 -17.99 12.11
CA ALA A 652 25.37 -18.50 10.76
C ALA A 652 24.23 -17.96 9.86
N ALA A 653 24.58 -17.15 8.87
CA ALA A 653 23.63 -16.51 7.98
C ALA A 653 24.07 -16.59 6.52
N PRO A 654 23.88 -17.76 5.85
CA PRO A 654 24.16 -17.92 4.42
C PRO A 654 23.46 -16.88 3.57
N LEU A 655 24.22 -16.14 2.78
CA LEU A 655 23.67 -15.10 1.90
C LEU A 655 23.04 -15.71 0.65
N ARG A 656 22.22 -14.95 -0.05
CA ARG A 656 21.52 -15.39 -1.25
C ARG A 656 21.75 -14.41 -2.41
N GLY A 657 21.59 -14.88 -3.64
CA GLY A 657 21.64 -14.05 -4.83
C GLY A 657 23.02 -13.65 -5.33
N LEU A 658 24.11 -14.10 -4.68
CA LEU A 658 25.49 -13.75 -5.04
C LEU A 658 26.00 -14.55 -6.24
N ASN A 659 26.99 -13.99 -6.94
CA ASN A 659 27.79 -14.74 -7.91
C ASN A 659 28.75 -15.70 -7.17
N PRO A 660 28.64 -17.05 -7.34
CA PRO A 660 29.49 -18.00 -6.61
C PRO A 660 30.99 -17.81 -6.82
N SER A 661 31.39 -17.44 -8.03
CA SER A 661 32.80 -17.22 -8.40
C SER A 661 33.29 -15.80 -8.07
N GLY A 662 32.39 -14.87 -7.72
CA GLY A 662 32.76 -13.51 -7.35
C GLY A 662 33.47 -13.43 -6.01
N ARG A 663 34.43 -12.52 -5.88
CA ARG A 663 35.01 -12.15 -4.58
C ARG A 663 34.24 -10.94 -4.01
N TYR A 664 33.93 -10.99 -2.74
CA TYR A 664 33.19 -9.95 -2.04
C TYR A 664 33.93 -9.44 -0.83
N ARG A 665 33.88 -8.14 -0.64
CA ARG A 665 34.30 -7.50 0.61
C ARG A 665 33.07 -7.25 1.47
N VAL A 666 33.08 -7.79 2.69
CA VAL A 666 32.02 -7.62 3.69
C VAL A 666 32.57 -6.78 4.81
N THR A 667 31.89 -5.67 5.12
CA THR A 667 32.32 -4.67 6.10
C THR A 667 31.22 -4.47 7.15
N ASN A 668 31.55 -4.68 8.41
CA ASN A 668 30.67 -4.28 9.53
C ASN A 668 30.75 -2.75 9.70
N LEU A 669 29.60 -2.07 9.76
CA LEU A 669 29.56 -0.60 9.89
C LEU A 669 30.14 -0.09 11.22
N ASP A 670 30.12 -0.92 12.27
CA ASP A 670 30.70 -0.59 13.58
C ASP A 670 32.20 -0.95 13.68
N ALA A 671 32.75 -1.72 12.72
CA ALA A 671 34.13 -2.18 12.68
C ALA A 671 34.70 -2.15 11.25
N GLN A 672 34.69 -0.97 10.63
CA GLN A 672 35.04 -0.77 9.21
C GLN A 672 36.52 -1.07 8.88
N GLU A 673 37.39 -1.05 9.87
CA GLU A 673 38.82 -1.29 9.71
C GLU A 673 39.19 -2.76 9.51
N SER A 674 38.25 -3.70 9.73
CA SER A 674 38.45 -5.15 9.66
C SER A 674 37.49 -5.80 8.68
N PRO A 675 37.54 -5.49 7.37
CA PRO A 675 36.67 -6.13 6.39
C PRO A 675 37.03 -7.59 6.19
N GLN A 676 36.01 -8.41 5.90
CA GLN A 676 36.21 -9.81 5.49
C GLN A 676 36.20 -9.88 3.96
N GLU A 677 37.08 -10.67 3.36
CA GLU A 677 37.02 -10.99 1.95
C GLU A 677 36.75 -12.50 1.79
N LYS A 678 35.68 -12.82 1.04
CA LYS A 678 35.21 -14.18 0.81
C LYS A 678 34.72 -14.34 -0.62
N THR A 679 34.68 -15.54 -1.13
CA THR A 679 34.00 -15.85 -2.39
C THR A 679 32.48 -15.85 -2.19
N GLY A 680 31.73 -15.63 -3.27
CA GLY A 680 30.29 -15.75 -3.22
C GLY A 680 29.82 -17.15 -2.80
N ALA A 681 30.55 -18.19 -3.24
CA ALA A 681 30.26 -19.55 -2.82
C ALA A 681 30.37 -19.72 -1.30
N GLU A 682 31.48 -19.23 -0.67
CA GLU A 682 31.66 -19.27 0.79
C GLU A 682 30.57 -18.48 1.53
N LEU A 683 30.18 -17.30 1.00
CA LEU A 683 29.12 -16.49 1.59
C LEU A 683 27.75 -17.14 1.46
N MET A 684 27.49 -17.86 0.38
CA MET A 684 26.22 -18.58 0.18
C MET A 684 26.17 -19.90 0.96
N GLU A 685 27.29 -20.51 1.25
CA GLU A 685 27.34 -21.75 2.03
C GLU A 685 27.35 -21.50 3.55
N LYS A 686 28.16 -20.53 4.01
CA LYS A 686 28.45 -20.32 5.44
C LYS A 686 28.04 -18.93 5.94
N GLY A 687 27.87 -17.98 5.04
CA GLY A 687 27.67 -16.57 5.39
C GLY A 687 28.95 -15.83 5.79
N PRO A 688 28.86 -14.55 6.09
CA PRO A 688 29.91 -13.78 6.76
C PRO A 688 30.03 -14.21 8.22
N SER A 689 31.15 -13.91 8.87
CA SER A 689 31.29 -14.05 10.32
C SER A 689 30.48 -12.91 10.98
N ILE A 690 29.37 -13.27 11.65
CA ILE A 690 28.51 -12.36 12.37
C ILE A 690 28.66 -12.62 13.85
N GLN A 691 29.33 -11.71 14.56
CA GLN A 691 29.53 -11.80 15.99
C GLN A 691 29.06 -10.50 16.65
N LEU A 692 28.21 -10.65 17.66
CA LEU A 692 27.77 -9.56 18.52
C LEU A 692 28.00 -9.99 19.98
N ALA A 693 29.03 -9.42 20.63
CA ALA A 693 29.51 -9.85 21.94
C ALA A 693 28.44 -9.71 23.02
N GLU A 694 27.72 -8.57 22.99
CA GLU A 694 26.72 -8.26 24.02
C GLU A 694 25.31 -8.67 23.56
N PRO A 695 24.48 -9.22 24.46
CA PRO A 695 23.05 -9.36 24.25
C PRO A 695 22.41 -7.98 24.00
N ARG A 696 21.24 -7.98 23.34
CA ARG A 696 20.53 -6.76 22.95
C ARG A 696 21.41 -5.80 22.11
N SER A 697 22.01 -6.37 21.08
CA SER A 697 22.83 -5.62 20.13
C SER A 697 22.38 -5.85 18.68
N ALA A 698 22.69 -4.91 17.82
CA ALA A 698 22.37 -4.95 16.39
C ALA A 698 23.59 -4.61 15.56
N GLY A 699 23.80 -5.33 14.47
CA GLY A 699 24.86 -5.06 13.51
C GLY A 699 24.32 -4.88 12.10
N ILE A 700 25.05 -4.09 11.31
CA ILE A 700 24.80 -3.88 9.88
C ILE A 700 26.09 -4.19 9.15
N TRP A 701 26.02 -5.10 8.17
CA TRP A 701 27.13 -5.44 7.29
C TRP A 701 26.78 -5.07 5.87
N GLU A 702 27.65 -4.29 5.24
CA GLU A 702 27.61 -4.06 3.79
C GLU A 702 28.51 -5.07 3.10
N TYR A 703 28.09 -5.54 1.94
CA TYR A 703 28.96 -6.32 1.06
C TYR A 703 28.88 -5.82 -0.38
N ARG A 704 30.01 -5.92 -1.09
CA ARG A 704 30.08 -5.56 -2.50
C ARG A 704 31.07 -6.49 -3.22
N ARG A 705 30.77 -6.80 -4.46
CA ARG A 705 31.70 -7.53 -5.33
C ARG A 705 32.96 -6.69 -5.56
N LEU A 706 34.11 -7.34 -5.48
CA LEU A 706 35.38 -6.74 -5.84
C LEU A 706 35.58 -6.83 -7.36
N PRO A 707 36.24 -5.84 -8.00
CA PRO A 707 36.68 -5.99 -9.38
C PRO A 707 37.49 -7.27 -9.54
N GLN A 708 37.38 -7.92 -10.69
CA GLN A 708 38.31 -9.01 -11.04
C GLN A 708 39.70 -8.41 -11.17
N GLU A 709 40.66 -9.02 -10.52
CA GLU A 709 42.04 -8.67 -10.79
C GLU A 709 42.36 -9.02 -12.26
N PRO A 710 43.04 -8.11 -13.00
CA PRO A 710 43.28 -8.30 -14.42
C PRO A 710 44.16 -9.51 -14.72
#